data_48ab54f190510afa43adfb1d484a5608
#
_entry.id   48ab54f190510afa43adfb1d484a5608
#
_cell.length_a   1.000
_cell.length_b   1.000
_cell.length_c   1.000
_cell.angle_alpha   90.00
_cell.angle_beta   90.00
_cell.angle_gamma   90.00
#
_symmetry.space_group_name_H-M   'P 1'
#
loop_
_entity.id
_entity.type
_entity.pdbx_description
1 polymer ?
#
loop_
_entity_poly.entity_id
_entity_poly.type
_entity_poly.pdbx_seq_one_letter_code
_entity_poly.pdbx_strand_id
1 'polypeptide(L)'
;MLDTKYNHEEVEKGKYSFWQSKGYFKSGDVTKKPYCIVLPPPNVTGVLHLGHAWDVSLQDAIIRYKRMEGYDCLWLPGMDHAAIATEAKVVARLKEQGREKYLIGRDAFLNECWKWTNEHADVIRNQWASLGVSLDYTKERFTLDKGIEKAVQKVFIDYYNEGLIYRGEKLINWDPVAMTALSNEEVVYKEEESAYYHIKYYLEDNSNYVVVATTRPETLFGDTAVAVNENDERYKDFIGKNVKLPLTNRLIPIITDEHADMTKGTGAVKITPASDPNDFEVGLRHNLKRIIIMNDDATMNSECGKYEGLTREACRKEVVKELEAQGLLIKTEPIKHEVGHSERTGVIIEPMIKKQWFVKMRPLADKVLELQKDSKTKVHFVPSRYEKTMNHWMEITYDWCISRQLWWGHRIPAWYKGDEVCVSVNPPEKEGWTADPDVLDTWFSSALWPFATLGWPDNTEDLQRYYPNSTLVTGYDIIPFWVNRMTFQGEKLLGQRPFEHCLIHGLIRDKQGRKFSKSLGNGIDPFDMVKQYGADALRYYLVSDVAPGTDMRFDEDKIKAAWNYINKIWNASRFVLSSTNSLKEINLENLKPEDKWILTKYEKTIEKTKKYMDKFEFNNACAAIYDFSWNYFCDYYIEMAKYTTEDITTKSVLITVLTGILKLLHPFMPYVTEEIYQMLPVKEDESIMISKYPKHNKKYVFPLEEEIVDDEIEFIKSFRNIKAENAMTKDLKVMFDTNDDNNLIVKMLKLDDNLVKEPLGIKSYKVFSSKIKATIFFEKLETEKDIEAKNAAIKILEASILRRETLLTNENYVNKAPAKIVELDRQKLEEEKKKLEELRR
;
A
#
# COMPACT_ATOMS: atom_id res chain seq x y z
N MET A 1 -15.14 -36.60 4.41
CA MET A 1 -14.84 -36.48 2.98
C MET A 1 -15.17 -35.06 2.56
N LEU A 2 -14.32 -34.39 1.80
CA LEU A 2 -14.59 -33.02 1.35
C LEU A 2 -15.83 -32.95 0.48
N ASP A 3 -16.61 -31.86 0.59
CA ASP A 3 -17.81 -31.65 -0.23
C ASP A 3 -17.49 -31.53 -1.73
N THR A 4 -18.48 -31.76 -2.58
CA THR A 4 -18.33 -31.74 -4.05
C THR A 4 -17.98 -30.35 -4.59
N LYS A 5 -18.38 -29.31 -3.88
CA LYS A 5 -18.10 -27.89 -4.22
C LYS A 5 -17.44 -27.21 -3.03
N TYR A 6 -16.43 -26.39 -3.31
CA TYR A 6 -15.85 -25.51 -2.32
C TYR A 6 -16.87 -24.44 -1.90
N ASN A 7 -17.07 -24.30 -0.59
CA ASN A 7 -17.89 -23.25 0.03
C ASN A 7 -17.08 -22.61 1.13
N HIS A 8 -16.66 -21.35 0.91
CA HIS A 8 -15.81 -20.63 1.87
C HIS A 8 -16.52 -20.39 3.21
N GLU A 9 -17.83 -20.10 3.23
CA GLU A 9 -18.58 -19.85 4.47
C GLU A 9 -18.52 -21.05 5.43
N GLU A 10 -18.70 -22.27 4.90
CA GLU A 10 -18.61 -23.48 5.72
C GLU A 10 -17.16 -23.80 6.11
N VAL A 11 -16.20 -23.56 5.21
CA VAL A 11 -14.77 -23.80 5.46
C VAL A 11 -14.21 -22.84 6.51
N GLU A 12 -14.62 -21.59 6.53
CA GLU A 12 -14.14 -20.58 7.48
C GLU A 12 -14.81 -20.69 8.86
N LYS A 13 -16.01 -21.25 8.92
CA LYS A 13 -16.83 -21.33 10.11
C LYS A 13 -16.11 -22.00 11.28
N GLY A 14 -15.98 -21.28 12.39
CA GLY A 14 -15.41 -21.77 13.65
C GLY A 14 -13.91 -21.97 13.69
N LYS A 15 -13.17 -21.90 12.56
CA LYS A 15 -11.72 -22.12 12.54
C LYS A 15 -10.94 -21.06 13.29
N TYR A 16 -11.30 -19.78 13.12
CA TYR A 16 -10.63 -18.72 13.86
C TYR A 16 -10.74 -18.91 15.38
N SER A 17 -11.94 -19.20 15.86
CA SER A 17 -12.18 -19.50 17.28
C SER A 17 -11.44 -20.76 17.75
N PHE A 18 -11.31 -21.78 16.89
CA PHE A 18 -10.52 -22.97 17.16
C PHE A 18 -9.05 -22.62 17.39
N TRP A 19 -8.41 -21.93 16.44
CA TRP A 19 -6.99 -21.53 16.56
C TRP A 19 -6.74 -20.66 17.80
N GLN A 20 -7.64 -19.72 18.08
CA GLN A 20 -7.54 -18.84 19.23
C GLN A 20 -7.70 -19.60 20.55
N SER A 21 -8.68 -20.50 20.65
CA SER A 21 -8.92 -21.32 21.85
C SER A 21 -7.77 -22.26 22.17
N LYS A 22 -7.06 -22.77 21.15
CA LYS A 22 -5.86 -23.59 21.28
C LYS A 22 -4.62 -22.78 21.62
N GLY A 23 -4.68 -21.45 21.56
CA GLY A 23 -3.57 -20.57 21.87
C GLY A 23 -2.47 -20.57 20.82
N TYR A 24 -2.74 -20.95 19.57
CA TYR A 24 -1.74 -20.99 18.48
C TYR A 24 -1.18 -19.63 18.10
N PHE A 25 -1.84 -18.54 18.48
CA PHE A 25 -1.39 -17.17 18.24
C PHE A 25 -0.42 -16.65 19.29
N LYS A 26 -0.36 -17.30 20.46
CA LYS A 26 0.41 -16.84 21.62
C LYS A 26 1.90 -16.97 21.38
N SER A 27 2.64 -15.98 21.83
CA SER A 27 4.09 -15.93 21.94
C SER A 27 4.57 -16.31 23.34
N GLY A 28 5.88 -16.34 23.56
CA GLY A 28 6.50 -16.56 24.87
C GLY A 28 7.18 -17.91 25.05
N ASP A 29 7.35 -18.70 23.97
CA ASP A 29 8.12 -19.95 24.02
C ASP A 29 9.62 -19.66 24.01
N VAL A 30 10.22 -19.57 25.19
CA VAL A 30 11.64 -19.23 25.38
C VAL A 30 12.61 -20.27 24.81
N THR A 31 12.13 -21.45 24.43
CA THR A 31 12.97 -22.50 23.80
C THR A 31 13.24 -22.25 22.33
N LYS A 32 12.46 -21.35 21.72
CA LYS A 32 12.52 -20.98 20.30
C LYS A 32 13.15 -19.60 20.11
N LYS A 33 13.73 -19.38 18.92
CA LYS A 33 14.23 -18.06 18.53
C LYS A 33 13.05 -17.07 18.37
N PRO A 34 13.12 -15.84 18.93
CA PRO A 34 12.04 -14.87 18.79
C PRO A 34 11.94 -14.30 17.38
N TYR A 35 10.72 -13.98 16.97
CA TYR A 35 10.41 -13.19 15.81
C TYR A 35 9.25 -12.25 16.15
N CYS A 36 9.47 -10.94 16.01
CA CYS A 36 8.51 -9.93 16.45
C CYS A 36 8.09 -9.01 15.30
N ILE A 37 6.78 -8.82 15.16
CA ILE A 37 6.17 -7.73 14.40
C ILE A 37 5.23 -6.99 15.35
N VAL A 38 5.37 -5.67 15.45
CA VAL A 38 4.34 -4.81 16.05
C VAL A 38 3.44 -4.32 14.92
N LEU A 39 2.14 -4.59 15.04
CA LEU A 39 1.16 -4.19 14.04
C LEU A 39 1.12 -2.66 13.94
N PRO A 40 1.15 -2.03 12.74
CA PRO A 40 0.79 -0.64 12.58
C PRO A 40 -0.60 -0.38 13.18
N PRO A 41 -0.70 0.39 14.28
CA PRO A 41 -1.94 0.50 15.00
C PRO A 41 -2.96 1.31 14.20
N PRO A 42 -4.09 0.73 13.74
CA PRO A 42 -5.09 1.49 13.02
C PRO A 42 -5.75 2.52 13.93
N ASN A 43 -6.11 3.66 13.34
CA ASN A 43 -6.84 4.72 14.00
C ASN A 43 -8.26 4.26 14.33
N VAL A 44 -8.73 4.49 15.57
CA VAL A 44 -10.10 4.15 16.03
C VAL A 44 -11.15 5.11 15.48
N THR A 45 -11.04 5.51 14.23
CA THR A 45 -11.89 6.52 13.57
C THR A 45 -13.00 5.93 12.69
N GLY A 46 -13.01 4.60 12.52
CA GLY A 46 -14.00 3.92 11.68
C GLY A 46 -13.62 2.46 11.41
N VAL A 47 -14.09 1.95 10.26
CA VAL A 47 -13.84 0.59 9.78
C VAL A 47 -12.52 0.49 9.03
N LEU A 48 -11.93 -0.71 9.00
CA LEU A 48 -10.75 -1.00 8.19
C LEU A 48 -11.09 -0.96 6.69
N HIS A 49 -10.15 -0.53 5.88
CA HIS A 49 -10.26 -0.47 4.42
C HIS A 49 -9.27 -1.43 3.75
N LEU A 50 -9.30 -1.53 2.41
CA LEU A 50 -8.44 -2.45 1.63
C LEU A 50 -6.94 -2.31 1.94
N GLY A 51 -6.45 -1.08 2.18
CA GLY A 51 -5.04 -0.86 2.57
C GLY A 51 -4.68 -1.57 3.87
N HIS A 52 -5.55 -1.51 4.89
CA HIS A 52 -5.36 -2.26 6.13
C HIS A 52 -5.42 -3.77 5.90
N ALA A 53 -6.36 -4.25 5.07
CA ALA A 53 -6.45 -5.68 4.75
C ALA A 53 -5.19 -6.18 4.03
N TRP A 54 -4.59 -5.37 3.16
CA TRP A 54 -3.32 -5.68 2.52
C TRP A 54 -2.17 -5.74 3.52
N ASP A 55 -2.00 -4.68 4.31
CA ASP A 55 -0.94 -4.58 5.32
C ASP A 55 -0.95 -5.78 6.28
N VAL A 56 -2.11 -6.12 6.86
CA VAL A 56 -2.22 -7.27 7.78
C VAL A 56 -2.04 -8.61 7.06
N SER A 57 -2.42 -8.73 5.78
CA SER A 57 -2.21 -9.97 5.02
C SER A 57 -0.74 -10.25 4.76
N LEU A 58 0.07 -9.22 4.47
CA LEU A 58 1.52 -9.32 4.35
C LEU A 58 2.17 -9.77 5.67
N GLN A 59 1.78 -9.14 6.78
CA GLN A 59 2.31 -9.45 8.10
C GLN A 59 1.94 -10.87 8.54
N ASP A 60 0.67 -11.29 8.35
CA ASP A 60 0.22 -12.63 8.73
C ASP A 60 0.92 -13.72 7.91
N ALA A 61 1.19 -13.45 6.62
CA ALA A 61 1.98 -14.38 5.79
C ALA A 61 3.39 -14.58 6.37
N ILE A 62 4.06 -13.51 6.82
CA ILE A 62 5.37 -13.59 7.48
C ILE A 62 5.26 -14.37 8.78
N ILE A 63 4.32 -14.03 9.64
CA ILE A 63 4.15 -14.62 10.98
C ILE A 63 3.83 -16.11 10.87
N ARG A 64 2.92 -16.54 9.98
CA ARG A 64 2.60 -17.95 9.77
C ARG A 64 3.80 -18.72 9.23
N TYR A 65 4.50 -18.15 8.25
CA TYR A 65 5.72 -18.75 7.73
C TYR A 65 6.78 -18.93 8.82
N LYS A 66 7.07 -17.89 9.61
CA LYS A 66 8.07 -17.96 10.70
C LYS A 66 7.66 -18.90 11.82
N ARG A 67 6.37 -18.97 12.14
CA ARG A 67 5.85 -19.95 13.11
C ARG A 67 6.08 -21.38 12.62
N MET A 68 5.80 -21.67 11.36
CA MET A 68 6.08 -22.98 10.74
C MET A 68 7.58 -23.25 10.59
N GLU A 69 8.44 -22.24 10.50
CA GLU A 69 9.91 -22.39 10.57
C GLU A 69 10.41 -22.68 12.00
N GLY A 70 9.53 -22.64 13.01
CA GLY A 70 9.83 -22.97 14.39
C GLY A 70 10.26 -21.78 15.24
N TYR A 71 9.98 -20.56 14.83
CA TYR A 71 10.20 -19.37 15.66
C TYR A 71 9.09 -19.21 16.72
N ASP A 72 9.44 -18.54 17.80
CA ASP A 72 8.49 -17.95 18.75
C ASP A 72 8.03 -16.59 18.21
N CYS A 73 6.83 -16.56 17.66
CA CYS A 73 6.32 -15.39 16.94
C CYS A 73 5.44 -14.51 17.82
N LEU A 74 5.88 -13.30 18.12
CA LEU A 74 5.02 -12.25 18.67
C LEU A 74 4.53 -11.36 17.51
N TRP A 75 3.25 -11.45 17.19
CA TRP A 75 2.57 -10.45 16.38
C TRP A 75 1.65 -9.64 17.30
N LEU A 76 2.17 -8.48 17.75
CA LEU A 76 1.54 -7.65 18.76
C LEU A 76 0.45 -6.77 18.12
N PRO A 77 -0.84 -6.95 18.48
CA PRO A 77 -1.91 -6.07 18.04
C PRO A 77 -1.98 -4.78 18.84
N GLY A 78 -2.59 -3.77 18.26
CA GLY A 78 -2.94 -2.56 18.95
C GLY A 78 -3.64 -1.56 18.07
N MET A 79 -4.05 -0.43 18.69
CA MET A 79 -4.80 0.63 18.01
C MET A 79 -4.28 1.99 18.46
N ASP A 80 -4.43 2.98 17.56
CA ASP A 80 -4.05 4.36 17.83
C ASP A 80 -5.28 5.20 18.20
N HIS A 81 -5.12 6.05 19.20
CA HIS A 81 -6.14 6.99 19.65
C HIS A 81 -6.43 8.11 18.63
N ALA A 82 -5.48 8.38 17.71
CA ALA A 82 -5.64 9.30 16.59
C ALA A 82 -6.23 10.67 16.98
N ALA A 83 -5.54 11.39 17.84
CA ALA A 83 -6.02 12.59 18.56
C ALA A 83 -6.97 13.49 17.74
N ILE A 84 -6.49 14.18 16.71
CA ILE A 84 -7.29 15.11 15.89
C ILE A 84 -8.47 14.40 15.21
N ALA A 85 -8.20 13.23 14.62
CA ALA A 85 -9.18 12.54 13.79
C ALA A 85 -10.35 11.97 14.63
N THR A 86 -10.06 11.38 15.79
CA THR A 86 -11.08 10.85 16.72
C THR A 86 -11.87 11.99 17.36
N GLU A 87 -11.19 13.04 17.82
CA GLU A 87 -11.87 14.21 18.41
C GLU A 87 -12.86 14.84 17.40
N ALA A 88 -12.45 15.03 16.14
CA ALA A 88 -13.32 15.54 15.09
C ALA A 88 -14.57 14.67 14.86
N LYS A 89 -14.43 13.33 14.92
CA LYS A 89 -15.56 12.40 14.79
C LYS A 89 -16.53 12.49 15.96
N VAL A 90 -16.00 12.57 17.19
CA VAL A 90 -16.82 12.69 18.39
C VAL A 90 -17.53 14.06 18.43
N VAL A 91 -16.86 15.15 18.06
CA VAL A 91 -17.48 16.49 17.92
C VAL A 91 -18.62 16.47 16.90
N ALA A 92 -18.43 15.85 15.73
CA ALA A 92 -19.48 15.71 14.73
C ALA A 92 -20.70 14.93 15.27
N ARG A 93 -20.46 13.79 15.95
CA ARG A 93 -21.52 12.98 16.59
C ARG A 93 -22.28 13.76 17.67
N LEU A 94 -21.58 14.54 18.50
CA LEU A 94 -22.21 15.39 19.50
C LEU A 94 -23.09 16.48 18.86
N LYS A 95 -22.60 17.11 17.79
CA LYS A 95 -23.35 18.13 17.05
C LYS A 95 -24.63 17.56 16.44
N GLU A 96 -24.61 16.35 15.88
CA GLU A 96 -25.81 15.63 15.41
C GLU A 96 -26.83 15.39 16.53
N GLN A 97 -26.34 15.24 17.78
CA GLN A 97 -27.18 15.09 18.99
C GLN A 97 -27.62 16.43 19.61
N GLY A 98 -27.30 17.58 19.00
CA GLY A 98 -27.56 18.91 19.54
C GLY A 98 -26.71 19.26 20.77
N ARG A 99 -25.55 18.64 20.95
CA ARG A 99 -24.60 18.83 22.07
C ARG A 99 -23.33 19.48 21.56
N GLU A 100 -22.73 20.35 22.37
CA GLU A 100 -21.48 21.02 22.01
C GLU A 100 -20.34 20.67 22.99
N LYS A 101 -19.14 20.44 22.47
CA LYS A 101 -17.94 20.02 23.20
C LYS A 101 -17.68 20.92 24.42
N TYR A 102 -17.63 22.23 24.23
CA TYR A 102 -17.29 23.18 25.29
C TYR A 102 -18.39 23.35 26.35
N LEU A 103 -19.65 23.11 25.99
CA LEU A 103 -20.78 23.18 26.93
C LEU A 103 -20.87 21.95 27.87
N ILE A 104 -20.46 20.76 27.39
CA ILE A 104 -20.47 19.55 28.21
C ILE A 104 -19.24 19.44 29.13
N GLY A 105 -18.17 20.18 28.82
CA GLY A 105 -16.92 20.17 29.58
C GLY A 105 -15.99 18.99 29.23
N ARG A 106 -14.71 19.11 29.65
CA ARG A 106 -13.63 18.20 29.27
C ARG A 106 -13.88 16.75 29.67
N ASP A 107 -14.29 16.52 30.94
CA ASP A 107 -14.43 15.17 31.45
C ASP A 107 -15.56 14.40 30.74
N ALA A 108 -16.73 15.07 30.54
CA ALA A 108 -17.83 14.47 29.82
C ALA A 108 -17.47 14.20 28.35
N PHE A 109 -16.71 15.11 27.73
CA PHE A 109 -16.23 14.92 26.37
C PHE A 109 -15.25 13.73 26.25
N LEU A 110 -14.30 13.58 27.17
CA LEU A 110 -13.38 12.45 27.20
C LEU A 110 -14.11 11.11 27.38
N ASN A 111 -15.19 11.08 28.18
CA ASN A 111 -16.04 9.89 28.32
C ASN A 111 -16.71 9.52 26.98
N GLU A 112 -17.16 10.49 26.19
CA GLU A 112 -17.69 10.23 24.84
C GLU A 112 -16.58 9.71 23.87
N CYS A 113 -15.36 10.22 24.00
CA CYS A 113 -14.23 9.70 23.22
C CYS A 113 -13.90 8.24 23.58
N TRP A 114 -13.87 7.88 24.85
CA TRP A 114 -13.67 6.51 25.29
C TRP A 114 -14.77 5.58 24.81
N LYS A 115 -16.03 6.02 24.87
CA LYS A 115 -17.16 5.27 24.34
C LYS A 115 -17.02 5.00 22.84
N TRP A 116 -16.70 6.05 22.07
CA TRP A 116 -16.39 5.94 20.64
C TRP A 116 -15.28 4.92 20.37
N THR A 117 -14.18 5.03 21.10
CA THR A 117 -13.00 4.18 20.96
C THR A 117 -13.34 2.70 21.18
N ASN A 118 -14.07 2.39 22.26
CA ASN A 118 -14.45 1.02 22.59
C ASN A 118 -15.38 0.42 21.52
N GLU A 119 -16.37 1.18 21.04
CA GLU A 119 -17.29 0.76 19.98
C GLU A 119 -16.51 0.40 18.70
N HIS A 120 -15.54 1.23 18.29
CA HIS A 120 -14.78 1.02 17.05
C HIS A 120 -13.67 -0.03 17.20
N ALA A 121 -13.07 -0.17 18.38
CA ALA A 121 -12.10 -1.22 18.66
C ALA A 121 -12.70 -2.62 18.47
N ASP A 122 -13.92 -2.85 18.94
CA ASP A 122 -14.61 -4.13 18.77
C ASP A 122 -14.91 -4.42 17.29
N VAL A 123 -15.29 -3.40 16.53
CA VAL A 123 -15.48 -3.54 15.08
C VAL A 123 -14.17 -3.95 14.40
N ILE A 124 -13.05 -3.29 14.70
CA ILE A 124 -11.73 -3.60 14.15
C ILE A 124 -11.30 -5.04 14.51
N ARG A 125 -11.46 -5.48 15.75
CA ARG A 125 -11.15 -6.86 16.16
C ARG A 125 -11.97 -7.90 15.38
N ASN A 126 -13.27 -7.66 15.20
CA ASN A 126 -14.13 -8.52 14.39
C ASN A 126 -13.71 -8.55 12.93
N GLN A 127 -13.27 -7.43 12.38
CA GLN A 127 -12.74 -7.34 11.03
C GLN A 127 -11.42 -8.12 10.88
N TRP A 128 -10.50 -8.03 11.83
CA TRP A 128 -9.30 -8.86 11.86
C TRP A 128 -9.62 -10.35 11.95
N ALA A 129 -10.59 -10.71 12.82
CA ALA A 129 -11.03 -12.10 12.95
C ALA A 129 -11.60 -12.67 11.63
N SER A 130 -12.38 -11.87 10.89
CA SER A 130 -12.95 -12.29 9.60
C SER A 130 -11.88 -12.48 8.50
N LEU A 131 -10.74 -11.75 8.59
CA LEU A 131 -9.59 -11.97 7.72
C LEU A 131 -8.72 -13.16 8.16
N GLY A 132 -8.94 -13.70 9.36
CA GLY A 132 -8.19 -14.83 9.86
C GLY A 132 -6.76 -14.50 10.31
N VAL A 133 -6.48 -13.24 10.68
CA VAL A 133 -5.13 -12.81 11.09
C VAL A 133 -4.74 -13.35 12.47
N SER A 134 -3.52 -13.84 12.63
CA SER A 134 -3.06 -14.60 13.80
C SER A 134 -2.37 -13.74 14.87
N LEU A 135 -3.07 -12.66 15.32
CA LEU A 135 -2.59 -11.70 16.32
C LEU A 135 -2.59 -12.28 17.74
N ASP A 136 -1.57 -11.97 18.54
CA ASP A 136 -1.51 -12.33 19.95
C ASP A 136 -2.25 -11.31 20.84
N TYR A 137 -3.56 -11.46 20.96
CA TYR A 137 -4.41 -10.56 21.77
C TYR A 137 -4.08 -10.54 23.27
N THR A 138 -3.26 -11.47 23.78
CA THR A 138 -2.81 -11.41 25.19
C THR A 138 -1.82 -10.26 25.43
N LYS A 139 -1.28 -9.70 24.34
CA LYS A 139 -0.32 -8.59 24.32
C LYS A 139 -0.89 -7.32 23.67
N GLU A 140 -2.21 -7.26 23.43
CA GLU A 140 -2.87 -6.10 22.80
C GLU A 140 -2.60 -4.80 23.56
N ARG A 141 -2.31 -3.72 22.81
CA ARG A 141 -2.00 -2.41 23.38
C ARG A 141 -2.85 -1.30 22.75
N PHE A 142 -2.97 -0.20 23.45
CA PHE A 142 -3.61 1.01 22.98
C PHE A 142 -2.71 2.22 23.27
N THR A 143 -2.57 3.14 22.32
CA THR A 143 -1.63 4.26 22.48
C THR A 143 -1.91 5.18 23.68
N LEU A 144 -3.11 5.15 24.29
CA LEU A 144 -3.45 5.84 25.55
C LEU A 144 -3.49 4.90 26.77
N ASP A 145 -2.99 3.66 26.69
CA ASP A 145 -2.91 2.83 27.89
C ASP A 145 -1.87 3.36 28.89
N LYS A 146 -2.03 2.99 30.15
CA LYS A 146 -1.18 3.48 31.26
C LYS A 146 0.32 3.21 31.06
N GLY A 147 0.67 2.11 30.39
CA GLY A 147 2.08 1.79 30.10
C GLY A 147 2.68 2.73 29.06
N ILE A 148 1.93 3.00 28.00
CA ILE A 148 2.33 3.97 26.96
C ILE A 148 2.34 5.39 27.51
N GLU A 149 1.35 5.76 28.35
CA GLU A 149 1.32 7.07 29.03
C GLU A 149 2.60 7.29 29.87
N LYS A 150 3.01 6.29 30.67
CA LYS A 150 4.25 6.32 31.43
C LYS A 150 5.48 6.55 30.54
N ALA A 151 5.54 5.85 29.40
CA ALA A 151 6.61 5.99 28.43
C ALA A 151 6.65 7.41 27.83
N VAL A 152 5.50 7.93 27.39
CA VAL A 152 5.34 9.28 26.83
C VAL A 152 5.79 10.36 27.82
N GLN A 153 5.30 10.28 29.06
CA GLN A 153 5.69 11.23 30.12
C GLN A 153 7.19 11.21 30.38
N LYS A 154 7.79 10.01 30.45
CA LYS A 154 9.24 9.87 30.64
C LYS A 154 10.02 10.51 29.50
N VAL A 155 9.67 10.23 28.25
CA VAL A 155 10.36 10.81 27.07
C VAL A 155 10.26 12.33 27.08
N PHE A 156 9.09 12.88 27.34
CA PHE A 156 8.89 14.33 27.38
C PHE A 156 9.78 14.99 28.45
N ILE A 157 9.78 14.44 29.67
CA ILE A 157 10.57 14.99 30.80
C ILE A 157 12.07 14.85 30.53
N ASP A 158 12.55 13.69 30.08
CA ASP A 158 13.95 13.46 29.79
C ASP A 158 14.46 14.42 28.68
N TYR A 159 13.70 14.53 27.58
CA TYR A 159 14.06 15.43 26.47
C TYR A 159 14.03 16.92 26.88
N TYR A 160 13.11 17.32 27.74
CA TYR A 160 13.09 18.66 28.30
C TYR A 160 14.33 18.93 29.14
N ASN A 161 14.69 18.02 30.03
CA ASN A 161 15.87 18.14 30.89
C ASN A 161 17.18 18.16 30.08
N GLU A 162 17.23 17.48 28.95
CA GLU A 162 18.36 17.48 28.02
C GLU A 162 18.36 18.71 27.08
N GLY A 163 17.34 19.56 27.13
CA GLY A 163 17.18 20.72 26.24
C GLY A 163 16.81 20.36 24.78
N LEU A 164 16.34 19.14 24.55
CA LEU A 164 15.81 18.70 23.25
C LEU A 164 14.35 19.12 23.07
N ILE A 165 13.55 19.19 24.13
CA ILE A 165 12.23 19.79 24.12
C ILE A 165 12.31 21.21 24.69
N TYR A 166 11.65 22.13 24.03
CA TYR A 166 11.55 23.52 24.47
C TYR A 166 10.19 24.11 24.13
N ARG A 167 9.79 25.15 24.88
CA ARG A 167 8.60 25.94 24.58
C ARG A 167 9.01 27.26 23.95
N GLY A 168 8.47 27.56 22.79
CA GLY A 168 8.82 28.76 22.04
C GLY A 168 7.66 29.33 21.23
N GLU A 169 7.81 30.61 20.91
CA GLU A 169 6.87 31.30 20.01
C GLU A 169 7.42 31.24 18.59
N LYS A 170 6.71 30.55 17.72
CA LYS A 170 7.06 30.40 16.30
C LYS A 170 5.84 30.56 15.42
N LEU A 171 6.07 30.86 14.16
CA LEU A 171 5.05 30.74 13.13
C LEU A 171 4.83 29.26 12.84
N ILE A 172 3.59 28.81 12.96
CA ILE A 172 3.18 27.41 12.79
C ILE A 172 2.03 27.30 11.79
N ASN A 173 1.84 26.13 11.23
CA ASN A 173 0.65 25.80 10.46
C ASN A 173 -0.54 25.61 11.43
N TRP A 174 -1.62 26.33 11.19
CA TRP A 174 -2.80 26.30 12.04
C TRP A 174 -4.04 25.86 11.24
N ASP A 175 -4.81 24.94 11.81
CA ASP A 175 -6.12 24.55 11.29
C ASP A 175 -7.20 25.41 11.96
N PRO A 176 -7.82 26.36 11.25
CA PRO A 176 -8.79 27.29 11.87
C PRO A 176 -10.14 26.64 12.19
N VAL A 177 -10.45 25.46 11.63
CA VAL A 177 -11.69 24.71 11.92
C VAL A 177 -11.50 23.79 13.13
N ALA A 178 -10.39 23.06 13.16
CA ALA A 178 -10.03 22.24 14.33
C ALA A 178 -9.47 23.09 15.47
N MET A 179 -9.08 24.35 15.21
CA MET A 179 -8.43 25.29 16.14
C MET A 179 -7.21 24.68 16.83
N THR A 180 -6.33 24.06 16.03
CA THR A 180 -5.13 23.38 16.52
C THR A 180 -3.95 23.53 15.59
N ALA A 181 -2.74 23.40 16.14
CA ALA A 181 -1.50 23.33 15.40
C ALA A 181 -1.40 22.04 14.57
N LEU A 182 -0.77 22.16 13.40
CA LEU A 182 -0.42 21.06 12.51
C LEU A 182 1.09 20.97 12.35
N SER A 183 1.63 19.77 12.19
CA SER A 183 2.99 19.59 11.71
C SER A 183 3.06 19.82 10.20
N ASN A 184 4.26 20.07 9.66
CA ASN A 184 4.44 20.36 8.23
C ASN A 184 3.96 19.18 7.35
N GLU A 185 4.13 17.96 7.82
CA GLU A 185 3.74 16.75 7.13
C GLU A 185 2.20 16.57 7.05
N GLU A 186 1.42 17.22 7.94
CA GLU A 186 -0.06 17.20 7.95
C GLU A 186 -0.68 18.22 6.99
N VAL A 187 0.16 18.95 6.22
CA VAL A 187 -0.27 19.93 5.22
C VAL A 187 -0.20 19.33 3.83
N VAL A 188 -1.33 19.32 3.14
CA VAL A 188 -1.46 18.85 1.75
C VAL A 188 -1.58 20.04 0.82
N TYR A 189 -0.65 20.20 -0.11
CA TYR A 189 -0.69 21.26 -1.09
C TYR A 189 -1.62 20.91 -2.24
N LYS A 190 -2.50 21.87 -2.61
CA LYS A 190 -3.42 21.75 -3.73
C LYS A 190 -3.32 22.99 -4.60
N GLU A 191 -3.44 22.81 -5.92
CA GLU A 191 -3.53 23.91 -6.85
C GLU A 191 -4.89 24.63 -6.69
N GLU A 192 -4.82 25.93 -6.40
CA GLU A 192 -5.99 26.80 -6.23
C GLU A 192 -5.93 27.96 -7.22
N GLU A 193 -7.10 28.39 -7.70
CA GLU A 193 -7.24 29.60 -8.50
C GLU A 193 -7.21 30.84 -7.59
N SER A 194 -6.35 31.81 -7.90
CA SER A 194 -6.12 33.01 -7.12
C SER A 194 -5.75 34.18 -8.06
N ALA A 195 -5.34 35.29 -7.49
CA ALA A 195 -4.83 36.42 -8.26
C ALA A 195 -3.73 37.17 -7.52
N TYR A 196 -2.80 37.74 -8.24
CA TYR A 196 -1.94 38.80 -7.72
C TYR A 196 -2.65 40.11 -7.75
N TYR A 197 -2.71 40.81 -6.63
CA TYR A 197 -3.21 42.17 -6.46
C TYR A 197 -2.04 43.12 -6.38
N HIS A 198 -1.91 44.01 -7.37
CA HIS A 198 -0.83 45.00 -7.44
C HIS A 198 -1.28 46.29 -6.77
N ILE A 199 -0.70 46.62 -5.62
CA ILE A 199 -1.16 47.67 -4.71
C ILE A 199 -0.09 48.76 -4.60
N LYS A 200 -0.51 50.04 -4.66
CA LYS A 200 0.38 51.20 -4.45
C LYS A 200 0.52 51.49 -2.97
N TYR A 201 1.76 51.55 -2.52
CA TYR A 201 2.15 52.04 -1.19
C TYR A 201 2.83 53.38 -1.37
N TYR A 202 2.12 54.50 -1.10
CA TYR A 202 2.67 55.83 -1.29
C TYR A 202 3.75 56.14 -0.26
N LEU A 203 4.78 56.85 -0.69
CA LEU A 203 5.74 57.45 0.25
C LEU A 203 5.03 58.39 1.24
N GLU A 204 5.62 58.60 2.39
CA GLU A 204 5.08 59.41 3.47
C GLU A 204 4.70 60.81 2.99
N ASP A 205 5.50 61.41 2.09
CA ASP A 205 5.28 62.71 1.47
C ASP A 205 4.32 62.71 0.27
N ASN A 206 3.80 61.57 -0.15
CA ASN A 206 3.02 61.33 -1.35
C ASN A 206 3.72 61.65 -2.70
N SER A 207 5.04 61.92 -2.71
CA SER A 207 5.79 62.25 -3.93
C SER A 207 5.88 61.12 -4.95
N ASN A 208 5.85 59.88 -4.45
CA ASN A 208 5.88 58.66 -5.30
C ASN A 208 5.30 57.44 -4.54
N TYR A 209 5.31 56.27 -5.14
CA TYR A 209 4.81 55.04 -4.53
C TYR A 209 5.65 53.81 -4.92
N VAL A 210 5.65 52.80 -4.07
CA VAL A 210 6.15 51.44 -4.36
C VAL A 210 4.95 50.58 -4.69
N VAL A 211 5.10 49.68 -5.68
CA VAL A 211 4.07 48.69 -6.01
C VAL A 211 4.44 47.32 -5.44
N VAL A 212 3.57 46.77 -4.58
CA VAL A 212 3.68 45.43 -4.11
C VAL A 212 2.65 44.52 -4.77
N ALA A 213 2.98 43.25 -5.01
CA ALA A 213 2.04 42.26 -5.55
C ALA A 213 1.83 41.17 -4.52
N THR A 214 0.58 40.92 -4.16
CA THR A 214 0.24 39.90 -3.15
C THR A 214 -0.96 39.07 -3.58
N THR A 215 -0.99 37.80 -3.19
CA THR A 215 -2.16 36.92 -3.33
C THR A 215 -3.12 37.06 -2.16
N ARG A 216 -2.67 37.70 -1.08
CA ARG A 216 -3.38 37.81 0.22
C ARG A 216 -3.51 39.26 0.67
N PRO A 217 -4.30 40.10 -0.03
CA PRO A 217 -4.45 41.50 0.33
C PRO A 217 -5.09 41.75 1.70
N GLU A 218 -5.85 40.80 2.24
CA GLU A 218 -6.41 40.83 3.60
C GLU A 218 -5.31 40.85 4.69
N THR A 219 -4.08 40.42 4.39
CA THR A 219 -2.99 40.42 5.38
C THR A 219 -2.27 41.76 5.48
N LEU A 220 -2.60 42.75 4.67
CA LEU A 220 -1.95 44.07 4.66
C LEU A 220 -1.94 44.74 6.04
N PHE A 221 -2.94 44.50 6.88
CA PHE A 221 -3.02 45.06 8.25
C PHE A 221 -1.91 44.59 9.15
N GLY A 222 -1.24 43.48 8.81
CA GLY A 222 -0.07 42.93 9.51
C GLY A 222 1.28 43.37 8.93
N ASP A 223 1.29 44.15 7.85
CA ASP A 223 2.55 44.57 7.22
C ASP A 223 3.35 45.49 8.14
N THR A 224 4.67 45.26 8.22
CA THR A 224 5.59 46.00 9.08
C THR A 224 6.79 46.57 8.33
N ALA A 225 6.99 46.18 7.09
CA ALA A 225 7.99 46.75 6.17
C ALA A 225 7.60 46.45 4.70
N VAL A 226 8.29 47.12 3.80
CA VAL A 226 8.44 46.71 2.39
C VAL A 226 9.90 46.40 2.14
N ALA A 227 10.23 45.19 1.70
CA ALA A 227 11.56 44.80 1.35
C ALA A 227 11.83 45.01 -0.15
N VAL A 228 13.02 45.50 -0.47
CA VAL A 228 13.60 45.65 -1.81
C VAL A 228 15.01 45.07 -1.82
N ASN A 229 15.50 44.67 -2.98
CA ASN A 229 16.91 44.26 -3.08
C ASN A 229 17.81 45.47 -3.11
N GLU A 230 18.96 45.48 -2.38
CA GLU A 230 19.91 46.58 -2.33
C GLU A 230 20.50 46.94 -3.71
N ASN A 231 20.58 45.97 -4.61
CA ASN A 231 21.11 46.13 -5.97
C ASN A 231 20.03 46.52 -7.01
N ASP A 232 18.77 46.69 -6.59
CA ASP A 232 17.70 47.09 -7.50
C ASP A 232 17.67 48.59 -7.72
N GLU A 233 18.15 49.00 -8.90
CA GLU A 233 18.24 50.42 -9.30
C GLU A 233 16.88 51.14 -9.23
N ARG A 234 15.77 50.43 -9.39
CA ARG A 234 14.39 51.01 -9.36
C ARG A 234 14.04 51.60 -7.98
N TYR A 235 14.65 51.10 -6.92
CA TYR A 235 14.30 51.41 -5.53
C TYR A 235 15.41 52.10 -4.73
N LYS A 236 16.59 52.39 -5.31
CA LYS A 236 17.71 53.02 -4.61
C LYS A 236 17.33 54.25 -3.85
N ASP A 237 16.52 55.12 -4.46
CA ASP A 237 16.09 56.42 -3.86
C ASP A 237 14.98 56.24 -2.82
N PHE A 238 14.44 55.07 -2.66
CA PHE A 238 13.38 54.74 -1.71
C PHE A 238 13.89 54.05 -0.43
N ILE A 239 15.06 53.43 -0.48
CA ILE A 239 15.65 52.71 0.67
C ILE A 239 15.74 53.63 1.89
N GLY A 240 15.24 53.12 3.05
CA GLY A 240 15.24 53.85 4.31
C GLY A 240 14.11 54.90 4.44
N LYS A 241 13.32 55.15 3.42
CA LYS A 241 12.10 55.96 3.52
C LYS A 241 10.93 55.13 4.09
N ASN A 242 9.89 55.82 4.52
CA ASN A 242 8.65 55.21 4.95
C ASN A 242 7.59 55.27 3.82
N VAL A 243 6.72 54.25 3.82
CA VAL A 243 5.48 54.27 3.02
C VAL A 243 4.27 54.25 3.93
N LYS A 244 3.17 54.84 3.42
CA LYS A 244 1.84 54.79 4.03
C LYS A 244 1.25 53.43 3.76
N LEU A 245 0.94 52.67 4.81
CA LEU A 245 0.26 51.41 4.68
C LEU A 245 -1.18 51.67 4.26
N PRO A 246 -1.63 51.15 3.10
CA PRO A 246 -2.98 51.33 2.60
C PRO A 246 -4.06 51.00 3.63
N LEU A 247 -5.18 51.72 3.59
CA LEU A 247 -6.34 51.49 4.47
C LEU A 247 -6.08 51.67 5.96
N THR A 248 -4.90 52.18 6.35
CA THR A 248 -4.50 52.41 7.73
C THR A 248 -3.83 53.75 7.89
N ASN A 249 -3.55 54.18 9.11
CA ASN A 249 -2.75 55.39 9.44
C ASN A 249 -1.31 55.07 9.77
N ARG A 250 -0.81 53.83 9.49
CA ARG A 250 0.56 53.42 9.86
C ARG A 250 1.57 53.77 8.75
N LEU A 251 2.75 54.14 9.18
CA LEU A 251 3.95 54.25 8.34
C LEU A 251 4.82 53.04 8.58
N ILE A 252 5.31 52.43 7.50
CA ILE A 252 6.21 51.29 7.54
C ILE A 252 7.47 51.57 6.72
N PRO A 253 8.67 51.10 7.14
CA PRO A 253 9.92 51.39 6.45
C PRO A 253 10.11 50.58 5.18
N ILE A 254 10.85 51.12 4.22
CA ILE A 254 11.43 50.36 3.09
C ILE A 254 12.80 49.86 3.53
N ILE A 255 12.98 48.55 3.61
CA ILE A 255 14.21 47.85 4.03
C ILE A 255 14.87 47.15 2.85
N THR A 256 16.16 46.83 3.00
CA THR A 256 16.88 45.98 2.02
C THR A 256 16.97 44.54 2.54
N ASP A 257 16.57 43.58 1.74
CA ASP A 257 16.72 42.16 2.06
C ASP A 257 16.79 41.32 0.79
N GLU A 258 17.62 40.25 0.81
CA GLU A 258 17.81 39.31 -0.29
C GLU A 258 16.51 38.54 -0.66
N HIS A 259 15.56 38.48 0.26
CA HIS A 259 14.24 37.91 0.01
C HIS A 259 13.50 38.58 -1.15
N ALA A 260 13.74 39.87 -1.36
CA ALA A 260 13.20 40.60 -2.49
C ALA A 260 13.98 40.29 -3.77
N ASP A 261 13.47 39.38 -4.58
CA ASP A 261 14.05 38.98 -5.88
C ASP A 261 13.75 40.05 -6.96
N MET A 262 14.79 40.72 -7.45
CA MET A 262 14.69 41.76 -8.49
C MET A 262 14.06 41.27 -9.78
N THR A 263 14.11 39.98 -10.06
CA THR A 263 13.63 39.38 -11.31
C THR A 263 12.16 38.95 -11.24
N LYS A 264 11.57 38.92 -10.03
CA LYS A 264 10.21 38.49 -9.81
C LYS A 264 9.26 39.66 -9.54
N GLY A 265 8.11 39.62 -10.18
CA GLY A 265 7.03 40.56 -9.94
C GLY A 265 7.46 42.03 -10.05
N THR A 266 7.19 42.82 -9.00
CA THR A 266 7.58 44.23 -8.91
C THR A 266 9.00 44.42 -8.38
N GLY A 267 9.63 43.41 -7.84
CA GLY A 267 10.93 43.53 -7.11
C GLY A 267 10.78 44.06 -5.69
N ALA A 268 9.58 44.50 -5.29
CA ALA A 268 9.26 44.94 -3.94
C ALA A 268 8.26 43.97 -3.28
N VAL A 269 8.57 43.55 -2.05
CA VAL A 269 7.77 42.56 -1.32
C VAL A 269 7.28 43.19 -0.02
N LYS A 270 5.96 43.09 0.26
CA LYS A 270 5.42 43.45 1.58
C LYS A 270 5.86 42.42 2.61
N ILE A 271 6.21 42.86 3.79
CA ILE A 271 6.68 41.95 4.85
C ILE A 271 5.65 41.91 5.97
N THR A 272 5.04 40.74 6.13
CA THR A 272 3.99 40.43 7.12
C THR A 272 4.46 39.29 8.05
N PRO A 273 5.32 39.56 9.02
CA PRO A 273 6.01 38.52 9.79
C PRO A 273 5.10 37.56 10.59
N ALA A 274 3.85 37.97 10.85
CA ALA A 274 2.90 37.14 11.59
C ALA A 274 2.03 36.23 10.71
N SER A 275 2.15 36.31 9.35
CA SER A 275 1.23 35.61 8.43
C SER A 275 1.93 34.88 7.26
N ASP A 276 3.27 34.94 7.17
CA ASP A 276 4.07 34.26 6.14
C ASP A 276 5.39 33.75 6.72
N PRO A 277 5.78 32.49 6.44
CA PRO A 277 7.03 31.91 6.97
C PRO A 277 8.30 32.64 6.50
N ASN A 278 8.36 33.09 5.26
CA ASN A 278 9.53 33.80 4.73
C ASN A 278 9.60 35.21 5.31
N ASP A 279 8.49 35.90 5.44
CA ASP A 279 8.39 37.23 6.05
C ASP A 279 8.73 37.16 7.55
N PHE A 280 8.41 36.03 8.21
CA PHE A 280 8.79 35.80 9.60
C PHE A 280 10.34 35.83 9.78
N GLU A 281 11.06 35.15 8.88
CA GLU A 281 12.54 35.13 8.90
C GLU A 281 13.12 36.52 8.58
N VAL A 282 12.55 37.26 7.62
CA VAL A 282 12.90 38.66 7.35
C VAL A 282 12.65 39.50 8.61
N GLY A 283 11.50 39.29 9.24
CA GLY A 283 11.14 40.00 10.49
C GLY A 283 12.14 39.75 11.63
N LEU A 284 12.66 38.53 11.75
CA LEU A 284 13.72 38.23 12.75
C LEU A 284 15.02 38.94 12.42
N ARG A 285 15.48 38.92 11.14
CA ARG A 285 16.75 39.60 10.71
C ARG A 285 16.70 41.09 10.92
N HIS A 286 15.56 41.72 10.70
CA HIS A 286 15.38 43.19 10.79
C HIS A 286 14.71 43.66 12.10
N ASN A 287 14.47 42.75 13.06
CA ASN A 287 13.80 43.05 14.33
C ASN A 287 12.44 43.78 14.12
N LEU A 288 11.66 43.33 13.14
CA LEU A 288 10.35 43.90 12.82
C LEU A 288 9.26 43.47 13.83
N LYS A 289 8.27 44.32 14.03
CA LYS A 289 7.10 43.96 14.84
C LYS A 289 6.31 42.79 14.18
N ARG A 290 5.78 41.92 15.01
CA ARG A 290 4.91 40.80 14.60
C ARG A 290 3.46 41.14 14.98
N ILE A 291 2.68 41.63 14.05
CA ILE A 291 1.29 42.06 14.27
C ILE A 291 0.36 40.90 13.89
N ILE A 292 -0.28 40.31 14.88
CA ILE A 292 -1.26 39.26 14.71
C ILE A 292 -2.61 39.91 14.36
N ILE A 293 -3.15 39.55 13.19
CA ILE A 293 -4.35 40.15 12.60
C ILE A 293 -5.57 39.24 12.55
N MET A 294 -5.44 38.00 12.97
CA MET A 294 -6.51 37.00 12.94
C MET A 294 -6.70 36.33 14.30
N ASN A 295 -7.94 35.98 14.59
CA ASN A 295 -8.33 35.13 15.70
C ASN A 295 -8.03 33.66 15.38
N ASP A 296 -8.19 32.74 16.36
CA ASP A 296 -7.89 31.32 16.21
C ASP A 296 -8.77 30.59 15.16
N ASP A 297 -9.96 31.13 14.90
CA ASP A 297 -10.89 30.68 13.85
C ASP A 297 -10.61 31.32 12.47
N ALA A 298 -9.47 32.03 12.33
CA ALA A 298 -9.09 32.81 11.16
C ALA A 298 -10.08 33.93 10.77
N THR A 299 -10.92 34.40 11.67
CA THR A 299 -11.60 35.68 11.52
C THR A 299 -10.65 36.83 11.81
N MET A 300 -10.87 37.99 11.16
CA MET A 300 -10.06 39.19 11.37
C MET A 300 -10.29 39.74 12.79
N ASN A 301 -9.20 40.12 13.47
CA ASN A 301 -9.27 40.68 14.82
C ASN A 301 -9.36 42.23 14.83
N SER A 302 -9.29 42.83 16.02
CA SER A 302 -9.40 44.28 16.21
C SER A 302 -8.31 45.14 15.54
N GLU A 303 -7.13 44.54 15.22
CA GLU A 303 -6.06 45.23 14.47
C GLU A 303 -6.49 45.60 13.04
N CYS A 304 -7.54 44.93 12.52
CA CYS A 304 -8.11 45.15 11.20
C CYS A 304 -9.23 46.23 11.17
N GLY A 305 -9.50 46.86 12.33
CA GLY A 305 -10.48 47.97 12.43
C GLY A 305 -11.86 47.55 11.94
N LYS A 306 -12.41 48.28 10.94
CA LYS A 306 -13.79 47.99 10.46
C LYS A 306 -14.00 46.61 9.84
N TYR A 307 -12.95 45.86 9.59
CA TYR A 307 -12.99 44.47 9.06
C TYR A 307 -13.00 43.42 10.16
N GLU A 308 -12.97 43.80 11.44
CA GLU A 308 -13.06 42.91 12.57
C GLU A 308 -14.27 41.96 12.46
N GLY A 309 -14.06 40.69 12.76
CA GLY A 309 -15.07 39.62 12.71
C GLY A 309 -15.37 39.05 11.33
N LEU A 310 -14.83 39.60 10.25
CA LEU A 310 -14.96 39.01 8.92
C LEU A 310 -14.08 37.79 8.77
N THR A 311 -14.53 36.81 7.98
CA THR A 311 -13.62 35.73 7.54
C THR A 311 -12.54 36.33 6.63
N ARG A 312 -11.37 35.67 6.53
CA ARG A 312 -10.28 36.13 5.66
C ARG A 312 -10.72 36.30 4.20
N GLU A 313 -11.59 35.41 3.69
CA GLU A 313 -12.13 35.47 2.33
C GLU A 313 -13.08 36.69 2.14
N ALA A 314 -13.92 36.93 3.12
CA ALA A 314 -14.82 38.13 3.10
C ALA A 314 -14.00 39.41 3.24
N CYS A 315 -13.04 39.47 4.12
CA CYS A 315 -12.12 40.59 4.29
C CYS A 315 -11.35 40.86 2.99
N ARG A 316 -10.80 39.84 2.32
CA ARG A 316 -10.09 39.95 1.04
C ARG A 316 -10.97 40.71 0.00
N LYS A 317 -12.22 40.28 -0.13
CA LYS A 317 -13.16 40.90 -1.10
C LYS A 317 -13.41 42.36 -0.78
N GLU A 318 -13.67 42.73 0.48
CA GLU A 318 -13.94 44.09 0.89
C GLU A 318 -12.69 44.98 0.78
N VAL A 319 -11.51 44.45 1.17
CA VAL A 319 -10.23 45.16 1.02
C VAL A 319 -9.93 45.48 -0.45
N VAL A 320 -10.07 44.51 -1.35
CA VAL A 320 -9.84 44.70 -2.79
C VAL A 320 -10.77 45.77 -3.33
N LYS A 321 -12.05 45.69 -3.00
CA LYS A 321 -13.06 46.70 -3.42
C LYS A 321 -12.71 48.13 -2.95
N GLU A 322 -12.23 48.25 -1.72
CA GLU A 322 -11.88 49.55 -1.18
C GLU A 322 -10.55 50.08 -1.77
N LEU A 323 -9.55 49.23 -1.99
CA LEU A 323 -8.32 49.58 -2.68
C LEU A 323 -8.60 50.10 -4.11
N GLU A 324 -9.55 49.44 -4.79
CA GLU A 324 -10.01 49.86 -6.12
C GLU A 324 -10.70 51.24 -6.05
N ALA A 325 -11.65 51.43 -5.11
CA ALA A 325 -12.36 52.68 -4.92
C ALA A 325 -11.43 53.88 -4.58
N GLN A 326 -10.32 53.61 -3.88
CA GLN A 326 -9.30 54.62 -3.56
C GLN A 326 -8.22 54.76 -4.64
N GLY A 327 -8.30 54.04 -5.77
CA GLY A 327 -7.30 54.07 -6.86
C GLY A 327 -5.91 53.53 -6.45
N LEU A 328 -5.86 52.75 -5.40
CA LEU A 328 -4.66 52.12 -4.90
C LEU A 328 -4.37 50.75 -5.56
N LEU A 329 -5.39 50.10 -6.11
CA LEU A 329 -5.25 48.85 -6.90
C LEU A 329 -4.90 49.21 -8.34
N ILE A 330 -3.75 48.73 -8.85
CA ILE A 330 -3.28 48.96 -10.22
C ILE A 330 -3.90 47.99 -11.20
N LYS A 331 -3.77 46.69 -10.85
CA LYS A 331 -4.26 45.55 -11.64
C LYS A 331 -4.49 44.35 -10.77
N THR A 332 -5.34 43.44 -11.24
CA THR A 332 -5.52 42.09 -10.74
C THR A 332 -5.10 41.12 -11.81
N GLU A 333 -4.18 40.16 -11.47
CA GLU A 333 -3.58 39.21 -12.40
C GLU A 333 -3.90 37.78 -11.95
N PRO A 334 -4.77 37.04 -12.67
CA PRO A 334 -5.14 35.67 -12.30
C PRO A 334 -3.92 34.74 -12.31
N ILE A 335 -3.82 33.88 -11.29
CA ILE A 335 -2.79 32.86 -11.18
C ILE A 335 -3.37 31.57 -10.65
N LYS A 336 -2.63 30.47 -10.86
CA LYS A 336 -2.79 29.24 -10.15
C LYS A 336 -1.54 28.99 -9.32
N HIS A 337 -1.73 28.65 -8.06
CA HIS A 337 -0.61 28.34 -7.17
C HIS A 337 -0.99 27.27 -6.14
N GLU A 338 0.02 26.61 -5.59
CA GLU A 338 -0.20 25.62 -4.54
C GLU A 338 -0.51 26.29 -3.21
N VAL A 339 -1.60 25.85 -2.56
CA VAL A 339 -2.06 26.32 -1.26
C VAL A 339 -2.12 25.17 -0.29
N GLY A 340 -1.58 25.35 0.91
CA GLY A 340 -1.60 24.34 1.97
C GLY A 340 -2.99 24.14 2.55
N HIS A 341 -3.42 22.88 2.64
CA HIS A 341 -4.68 22.46 3.26
C HIS A 341 -4.40 21.50 4.41
N SER A 342 -5.22 21.56 5.44
CA SER A 342 -5.20 20.53 6.49
C SER A 342 -5.59 19.17 5.90
N GLU A 343 -4.76 18.16 6.10
CA GLU A 343 -5.07 16.80 5.67
C GLU A 343 -6.38 16.28 6.30
N ARG A 344 -6.69 16.72 7.50
CA ARG A 344 -7.82 16.21 8.30
C ARG A 344 -9.14 16.91 8.04
N THR A 345 -9.14 18.24 8.01
CA THR A 345 -10.37 19.03 7.82
C THR A 345 -10.57 19.46 6.37
N GLY A 346 -9.50 19.45 5.56
CA GLY A 346 -9.50 19.90 4.17
C GLY A 346 -9.54 21.41 3.99
N VAL A 347 -9.52 22.20 5.10
CA VAL A 347 -9.53 23.67 5.02
C VAL A 347 -8.13 24.19 4.67
N ILE A 348 -8.09 25.40 4.08
CA ILE A 348 -6.84 26.14 3.87
C ILE A 348 -6.26 26.47 5.26
N ILE A 349 -5.02 26.06 5.50
CA ILE A 349 -4.31 26.38 6.74
C ILE A 349 -4.01 27.88 6.85
N GLU A 350 -3.76 28.32 8.08
CA GLU A 350 -3.31 29.69 8.32
C GLU A 350 -1.96 29.69 9.06
N PRO A 351 -0.91 30.32 8.52
CA PRO A 351 0.31 30.54 9.27
C PRO A 351 0.03 31.49 10.44
N MET A 352 0.21 31.01 11.69
CA MET A 352 -0.06 31.81 12.90
C MET A 352 1.10 31.75 13.87
N ILE A 353 1.39 32.86 14.53
CA ILE A 353 2.36 32.88 15.63
C ILE A 353 1.68 32.35 16.89
N LYS A 354 2.20 31.25 17.41
CA LYS A 354 1.72 30.63 18.63
C LYS A 354 2.88 30.18 19.51
N LYS A 355 2.67 30.18 20.80
CA LYS A 355 3.60 29.62 21.78
C LYS A 355 3.31 28.12 21.92
N GLN A 356 4.23 27.28 21.42
CA GLN A 356 4.07 25.84 21.30
C GLN A 356 5.26 25.08 21.87
N TRP A 357 5.10 23.77 22.08
CA TRP A 357 6.18 22.87 22.45
C TRP A 357 6.79 22.24 21.18
N PHE A 358 8.13 22.19 21.13
CA PHE A 358 8.90 21.69 19.99
C PHE A 358 9.96 20.70 20.43
N VAL A 359 10.25 19.73 19.55
CA VAL A 359 11.43 18.86 19.63
C VAL A 359 12.49 19.39 18.65
N LYS A 360 13.72 19.58 19.13
CA LYS A 360 14.89 19.88 18.29
C LYS A 360 15.27 18.62 17.50
N MET A 361 14.94 18.60 16.22
CA MET A 361 15.08 17.40 15.40
C MET A 361 16.50 17.19 14.88
N ARG A 362 17.25 18.24 14.61
CA ARG A 362 18.57 18.12 13.95
C ARG A 362 19.53 17.14 14.66
N PRO A 363 19.75 17.25 16.00
CA PRO A 363 20.64 16.33 16.71
C PRO A 363 20.20 14.85 16.63
N LEU A 364 18.88 14.60 16.62
CA LEU A 364 18.31 13.27 16.53
C LEU A 364 18.47 12.69 15.11
N ALA A 365 18.18 13.49 14.10
CA ALA A 365 18.32 13.11 12.70
C ALA A 365 19.77 12.83 12.30
N ASP A 366 20.72 13.65 12.73
CA ASP A 366 22.16 13.45 12.45
C ASP A 366 22.65 12.11 13.00
N LYS A 367 22.18 11.71 14.19
CA LYS A 367 22.50 10.42 14.79
C LYS A 367 21.98 9.25 13.95
N VAL A 368 20.74 9.31 13.46
CA VAL A 368 20.17 8.29 12.59
C VAL A 368 20.93 8.20 11.27
N LEU A 369 21.23 9.34 10.63
CA LEU A 369 22.00 9.37 9.39
C LEU A 369 23.39 8.74 9.54
N GLU A 370 24.03 8.89 10.70
CA GLU A 370 25.30 8.23 10.99
C GLU A 370 25.13 6.70 11.09
N LEU A 371 24.13 6.23 11.83
CA LEU A 371 23.87 4.79 12.03
C LEU A 371 23.42 4.08 10.77
N GLN A 372 22.76 4.77 9.83
CA GLN A 372 22.37 4.23 8.53
C GLN A 372 23.55 3.95 7.59
N LYS A 373 24.75 4.44 7.88
CA LYS A 373 25.96 4.16 7.08
C LYS A 373 26.50 2.75 7.28
N ASP A 374 26.27 2.14 8.45
CA ASP A 374 26.76 0.78 8.76
C ASP A 374 25.66 -0.26 8.61
N SER A 375 25.94 -1.31 7.84
CA SER A 375 25.02 -2.42 7.60
C SER A 375 24.58 -3.18 8.87
N LYS A 376 25.35 -3.11 9.95
CA LYS A 376 25.02 -3.78 11.22
C LYS A 376 24.04 -2.98 12.08
N THR A 377 24.05 -1.66 11.96
CA THR A 377 23.25 -0.75 12.79
C THR A 377 22.05 -0.20 12.06
N LYS A 378 22.07 -0.17 10.72
CA LYS A 378 21.00 0.42 9.93
C LYS A 378 19.70 -0.39 9.92
N VAL A 379 18.60 0.26 9.64
CA VAL A 379 17.33 -0.34 9.25
C VAL A 379 17.44 -0.81 7.79
N HIS A 380 17.14 -2.09 7.52
CA HIS A 380 17.16 -2.66 6.18
C HIS A 380 15.81 -2.51 5.49
N PHE A 381 15.72 -1.62 4.53
CA PHE A 381 14.49 -1.40 3.75
C PHE A 381 14.30 -2.46 2.66
N VAL A 382 13.08 -2.93 2.51
CA VAL A 382 12.65 -3.78 1.40
C VAL A 382 11.45 -3.12 0.71
N PRO A 383 11.60 -2.63 -0.54
CA PRO A 383 12.84 -2.57 -1.32
C PRO A 383 13.80 -1.45 -0.84
N SER A 384 15.08 -1.64 -1.09
CA SER A 384 16.18 -0.79 -0.58
C SER A 384 16.11 0.69 -1.04
N ARG A 385 15.38 1.00 -2.12
CA ARG A 385 15.23 2.38 -2.60
C ARG A 385 14.62 3.32 -1.55
N TYR A 386 13.80 2.82 -0.63
CA TYR A 386 13.16 3.63 0.42
C TYR A 386 14.11 4.06 1.54
N GLU A 387 15.31 3.48 1.63
CA GLU A 387 16.37 3.99 2.49
C GLU A 387 16.74 5.43 2.11
N LYS A 388 16.81 5.73 0.79
CA LYS A 388 17.06 7.10 0.32
C LYS A 388 15.94 8.07 0.70
N THR A 389 14.69 7.60 0.65
CA THR A 389 13.52 8.39 1.07
C THR A 389 13.60 8.73 2.56
N MET A 390 13.87 7.75 3.41
CA MET A 390 14.05 7.98 4.84
C MET A 390 15.16 8.98 5.12
N ASN A 391 16.35 8.78 4.53
CA ASN A 391 17.50 9.65 4.73
C ASN A 391 17.20 11.09 4.27
N HIS A 392 16.56 11.27 3.12
CA HIS A 392 16.19 12.59 2.63
C HIS A 392 15.31 13.36 3.63
N TRP A 393 14.28 12.73 4.20
CA TRP A 393 13.43 13.36 5.22
C TRP A 393 14.19 13.69 6.51
N MET A 394 15.21 12.89 6.87
CA MET A 394 16.11 13.22 7.98
C MET A 394 17.03 14.42 7.67
N GLU A 395 17.49 14.54 6.42
CA GLU A 395 18.36 15.64 5.97
C GLU A 395 17.64 16.99 5.99
N ILE A 396 16.37 17.02 5.59
CA ILE A 396 15.56 18.25 5.50
C ILE A 396 14.71 18.52 6.74
N THR A 397 14.93 17.80 7.84
CA THR A 397 14.06 17.87 9.01
C THR A 397 14.05 19.26 9.66
N TYR A 398 12.89 19.67 10.16
CA TYR A 398 12.65 20.87 10.95
C TYR A 398 12.30 20.48 12.39
N ASP A 399 12.35 21.48 13.31
CA ASP A 399 11.87 21.25 14.66
C ASP A 399 10.39 20.83 14.66
N TRP A 400 10.09 19.75 15.33
CA TRP A 400 8.76 19.15 15.35
C TRP A 400 7.87 19.82 16.38
N CYS A 401 6.78 20.48 15.97
CA CYS A 401 5.74 21.00 16.84
C CYS A 401 4.91 19.84 17.41
N ILE A 402 5.00 19.63 18.72
CA ILE A 402 4.40 18.46 19.40
C ILE A 402 3.15 18.78 20.21
N SER A 403 2.76 20.03 20.38
CA SER A 403 1.55 20.40 21.12
C SER A 403 0.33 20.54 20.20
N ARG A 404 -0.81 20.10 20.69
CA ARG A 404 -2.12 20.17 20.01
C ARG A 404 -3.19 20.69 20.97
N GLN A 405 -4.00 21.65 20.53
CA GLN A 405 -5.06 22.29 21.30
C GLN A 405 -6.32 21.41 21.29
N LEU A 406 -6.17 20.18 21.74
CA LEU A 406 -7.19 19.16 21.82
C LEU A 406 -7.41 18.70 23.26
N TRP A 407 -8.48 17.97 23.50
CA TRP A 407 -8.72 17.32 24.79
C TRP A 407 -8.40 15.83 24.78
N TRP A 408 -8.53 15.19 23.63
CA TRP A 408 -8.27 13.76 23.42
C TRP A 408 -6.82 13.50 23.02
N GLY A 409 -6.06 12.89 23.92
CA GLY A 409 -4.65 12.55 23.71
C GLY A 409 -3.86 12.57 25.03
N HIS A 410 -2.54 12.36 24.92
CA HIS A 410 -1.62 12.44 26.07
C HIS A 410 -1.47 13.88 26.52
N ARG A 411 -1.90 14.18 27.72
CA ARG A 411 -1.72 15.52 28.28
C ARG A 411 -0.25 15.86 28.45
N ILE A 412 0.15 17.08 28.08
CA ILE A 412 1.51 17.58 28.25
C ILE A 412 1.83 17.65 29.74
N PRO A 413 2.94 17.01 30.23
CA PRO A 413 3.27 16.98 31.65
C PRO A 413 3.99 18.27 32.08
N ALA A 414 3.30 19.41 31.94
CA ALA A 414 3.83 20.74 32.26
C ALA A 414 2.81 21.54 33.08
N TRP A 415 3.30 22.41 33.96
CA TRP A 415 2.53 23.23 34.88
C TRP A 415 3.05 24.67 34.81
N TYR A 416 2.14 25.64 34.95
CA TYR A 416 2.43 27.05 34.81
C TYR A 416 2.04 27.83 36.07
N LYS A 417 2.88 28.78 36.47
CA LYS A 417 2.56 29.76 37.49
C LYS A 417 3.16 31.12 37.06
N GLY A 418 2.33 31.97 36.43
CA GLY A 418 2.83 33.14 35.71
C GLY A 418 3.75 32.74 34.58
N ASP A 419 4.97 33.24 34.57
CA ASP A 419 6.00 32.88 33.57
C ASP A 419 6.82 31.64 33.95
N GLU A 420 6.63 31.10 35.15
CA GLU A 420 7.35 29.89 35.60
C GLU A 420 6.73 28.65 34.93
N VAL A 421 7.61 27.74 34.49
CA VAL A 421 7.24 26.45 33.88
C VAL A 421 7.88 25.35 34.71
N CYS A 422 7.07 24.37 35.11
CA CYS A 422 7.53 23.13 35.75
C CYS A 422 7.14 21.96 34.90
N VAL A 423 8.12 21.14 34.47
CA VAL A 423 7.87 19.90 33.71
C VAL A 423 7.94 18.71 34.66
N SER A 424 6.78 18.13 34.97
CA SER A 424 6.64 17.00 35.88
C SER A 424 5.30 16.30 35.69
N VAL A 425 5.22 15.02 36.05
CA VAL A 425 3.97 14.24 36.00
C VAL A 425 2.93 14.79 36.96
N ASN A 426 3.35 15.07 38.20
CA ASN A 426 2.49 15.57 39.25
C ASN A 426 2.62 17.10 39.40
N PRO A 427 1.57 17.79 39.85
CA PRO A 427 1.68 19.21 40.14
C PRO A 427 2.75 19.48 41.21
N PRO A 428 3.47 20.62 41.14
CA PRO A 428 4.35 21.04 42.22
C PRO A 428 3.57 21.22 43.53
N GLU A 429 4.21 20.94 44.67
CA GLU A 429 3.58 21.00 46.01
C GLU A 429 3.04 22.39 46.37
N LYS A 430 3.51 23.44 45.77
CA LYS A 430 3.07 24.81 46.01
C LYS A 430 1.76 25.12 45.28
N GLU A 431 0.84 25.80 45.91
CA GLU A 431 -0.42 26.23 45.29
C GLU A 431 -0.20 27.24 44.14
N GLY A 432 -1.21 27.31 43.25
CA GLY A 432 -1.30 28.27 42.16
C GLY A 432 -0.69 27.81 40.83
N TRP A 433 -0.37 26.53 40.69
CA TRP A 433 0.04 25.92 39.39
C TRP A 433 -1.14 25.45 38.60
N THR A 434 -1.16 25.76 37.31
CA THR A 434 -2.18 25.32 36.34
C THR A 434 -1.53 24.36 35.37
N ALA A 435 -2.17 23.22 35.13
CA ALA A 435 -1.70 22.23 34.16
C ALA A 435 -1.81 22.76 32.72
N ASP A 436 -0.88 22.35 31.87
CA ASP A 436 -0.96 22.60 30.43
C ASP A 436 -2.33 22.09 29.89
N PRO A 437 -3.10 22.92 29.17
CA PRO A 437 -4.40 22.53 28.64
C PRO A 437 -4.29 21.57 27.43
N ASP A 438 -3.14 21.57 26.75
CA ASP A 438 -2.92 20.91 25.47
C ASP A 438 -2.54 19.42 25.65
N VAL A 439 -2.61 18.69 24.55
CA VAL A 439 -2.14 17.31 24.45
C VAL A 439 -0.96 17.22 23.47
N LEU A 440 -0.24 16.11 23.51
CA LEU A 440 0.83 15.83 22.55
C LEU A 440 0.26 15.36 21.22
N ASP A 441 0.99 15.63 20.14
CA ASP A 441 0.77 15.05 18.82
C ASP A 441 0.68 13.52 18.90
N THR A 442 -0.30 12.93 18.20
CA THR A 442 -0.52 11.47 18.18
C THR A 442 0.75 10.70 17.79
N TRP A 443 1.57 11.27 16.90
CA TRP A 443 2.83 10.67 16.48
C TRP A 443 3.90 10.62 17.57
N PHE A 444 3.76 11.38 18.67
CA PHE A 444 4.70 11.33 19.78
C PHE A 444 4.61 9.99 20.53
N SER A 445 3.41 9.50 20.79
CA SER A 445 3.20 8.18 21.39
C SER A 445 3.43 7.04 20.38
N SER A 446 2.97 7.22 19.14
CA SER A 446 3.12 6.21 18.08
C SER A 446 4.59 5.96 17.69
N ALA A 447 5.48 6.97 17.87
CA ALA A 447 6.92 6.81 17.67
C ALA A 447 7.59 5.89 18.70
N LEU A 448 6.96 5.64 19.85
CA LEU A 448 7.47 4.75 20.90
C LEU A 448 6.98 3.30 20.74
N TRP A 449 6.14 3.05 19.73
CA TRP A 449 5.41 1.79 19.53
C TRP A 449 6.29 0.54 19.56
N PRO A 450 7.48 0.48 18.91
CA PRO A 450 8.33 -0.71 18.87
C PRO A 450 8.81 -1.22 20.23
N PHE A 451 8.89 -0.37 21.24
CA PHE A 451 9.45 -0.70 22.54
C PHE A 451 8.52 -0.39 23.72
N ALA A 452 7.70 0.67 23.64
CA ALA A 452 6.75 0.97 24.69
C ALA A 452 5.65 -0.11 24.80
N THR A 453 5.26 -0.71 23.67
CA THR A 453 4.34 -1.86 23.65
C THR A 453 4.91 -3.10 24.33
N LEU A 454 6.24 -3.24 24.37
CA LEU A 454 6.95 -4.31 25.05
C LEU A 454 7.27 -4.01 26.51
N GLY A 455 6.79 -2.84 27.02
CA GLY A 455 6.85 -2.49 28.45
C GLY A 455 7.89 -1.43 28.81
N TRP A 456 8.69 -0.90 27.84
CA TRP A 456 9.55 0.25 28.13
C TRP A 456 8.73 1.42 28.75
N PRO A 457 9.22 2.14 29.77
CA PRO A 457 10.62 2.24 30.24
C PRO A 457 11.03 1.17 31.25
N ASP A 458 10.18 0.24 31.59
CA ASP A 458 10.56 -0.86 32.48
C ASP A 458 11.37 -1.90 31.68
N ASN A 459 12.32 -2.58 32.35
CA ASN A 459 13.14 -3.61 31.73
C ASN A 459 12.41 -4.96 31.78
N THR A 460 11.36 -5.13 30.97
CA THR A 460 10.52 -6.32 30.95
C THR A 460 11.19 -7.46 30.16
N GLU A 461 10.75 -8.69 30.40
CA GLU A 461 11.16 -9.89 29.63
C GLU A 461 10.81 -9.75 28.14
N ASP A 462 9.61 -9.20 27.84
CA ASP A 462 9.18 -8.96 26.44
C ASP A 462 10.11 -7.97 25.73
N LEU A 463 10.51 -6.87 26.40
CA LEU A 463 11.44 -5.89 25.83
C LEU A 463 12.81 -6.52 25.55
N GLN A 464 13.37 -7.28 26.49
CA GLN A 464 14.66 -7.94 26.32
C GLN A 464 14.63 -8.97 25.20
N ARG A 465 13.48 -9.64 25.00
CA ARG A 465 13.35 -10.73 24.05
C ARG A 465 13.02 -10.27 22.62
N TYR A 466 12.12 -9.28 22.46
CA TYR A 466 11.51 -8.93 21.19
C TYR A 466 11.96 -7.58 20.63
N TYR A 467 12.81 -6.85 21.34
CA TYR A 467 13.42 -5.62 20.83
C TYR A 467 14.90 -5.84 20.47
N PRO A 468 15.39 -5.35 19.31
CA PRO A 468 14.64 -4.71 18.23
C PRO A 468 13.63 -5.65 17.57
N ASN A 469 12.51 -5.11 17.08
CA ASN A 469 11.54 -5.93 16.36
C ASN A 469 12.18 -6.54 15.11
N SER A 470 11.71 -7.72 14.67
CA SER A 470 12.31 -8.40 13.51
C SER A 470 11.96 -7.70 12.21
N THR A 471 10.69 -7.28 12.05
CA THR A 471 10.22 -6.63 10.84
C THR A 471 9.13 -5.63 11.18
N LEU A 472 9.18 -4.46 10.55
CA LEU A 472 8.07 -3.52 10.43
C LEU A 472 7.49 -3.65 9.02
N VAL A 473 6.16 -3.64 8.88
CA VAL A 473 5.48 -3.56 7.57
C VAL A 473 4.63 -2.29 7.56
N THR A 474 4.73 -1.48 6.51
CA THR A 474 3.97 -0.24 6.41
C THR A 474 3.96 0.32 4.98
N GLY A 475 3.07 1.28 4.70
CA GLY A 475 3.05 2.04 3.46
C GLY A 475 4.18 3.04 3.33
N TYR A 476 4.59 3.36 2.11
CA TYR A 476 5.66 4.33 1.86
C TYR A 476 5.27 5.77 2.26
N ASP A 477 3.98 6.08 2.29
CA ASP A 477 3.45 7.41 2.56
C ASP A 477 3.62 7.85 4.02
N ILE A 478 3.81 6.91 4.95
CA ILE A 478 4.05 7.22 6.36
C ILE A 478 5.51 7.04 6.80
N ILE A 479 6.45 6.94 5.87
CA ILE A 479 7.89 6.93 6.20
C ILE A 479 8.28 8.18 7.01
N PRO A 480 7.96 9.43 6.59
CA PRO A 480 8.34 10.62 7.34
C PRO A 480 7.63 10.75 8.70
N PHE A 481 6.38 10.29 8.78
CA PHE A 481 5.56 10.43 9.99
C PHE A 481 5.89 9.41 11.06
N TRP A 482 6.11 8.15 10.65
CA TRP A 482 6.18 7.05 11.60
C TRP A 482 7.52 6.33 11.60
N VAL A 483 7.99 5.86 10.43
CA VAL A 483 9.26 5.11 10.35
C VAL A 483 10.43 5.95 10.87
N ASN A 484 10.53 7.20 10.40
CA ASN A 484 11.57 8.13 10.83
C ASN A 484 11.49 8.40 12.34
N ARG A 485 10.28 8.64 12.84
CA ARG A 485 10.05 8.97 14.26
C ARG A 485 10.35 7.77 15.17
N MET A 486 9.96 6.56 14.80
CA MET A 486 10.35 5.35 15.54
C MET A 486 11.88 5.14 15.52
N THR A 487 12.52 5.42 14.38
CA THR A 487 13.97 5.19 14.24
C THR A 487 14.77 6.13 15.14
N PHE A 488 14.51 7.43 15.14
CA PHE A 488 15.27 8.33 16.02
C PHE A 488 14.94 8.12 17.50
N GLN A 489 13.69 7.73 17.85
CA GLN A 489 13.32 7.42 19.23
C GLN A 489 14.03 6.15 19.72
N GLY A 490 14.06 5.09 18.90
CA GLY A 490 14.75 3.85 19.23
C GLY A 490 16.25 4.06 19.43
N GLU A 491 16.89 4.81 18.53
CA GLU A 491 18.31 5.16 18.63
C GLU A 491 18.61 6.03 19.86
N LYS A 492 17.82 7.05 20.11
CA LYS A 492 18.04 7.98 21.23
C LYS A 492 17.80 7.31 22.59
N LEU A 493 16.74 6.51 22.72
CA LEU A 493 16.28 5.99 24.01
C LEU A 493 16.89 4.63 24.37
N LEU A 494 17.20 3.80 23.36
CA LEU A 494 17.68 2.43 23.54
C LEU A 494 19.02 2.14 22.86
N GLY A 495 19.59 3.12 22.14
CA GLY A 495 20.91 3.04 21.51
C GLY A 495 21.01 2.07 20.34
N GLN A 496 19.86 1.70 19.73
CA GLN A 496 19.83 0.79 18.60
C GLN A 496 18.55 0.99 17.73
N ARG A 497 18.60 0.48 16.48
CA ARG A 497 17.46 0.51 15.57
C ARG A 497 16.21 -0.11 16.20
N PRO A 498 15.00 0.40 15.91
CA PRO A 498 13.75 -0.11 16.49
C PRO A 498 13.31 -1.45 15.86
N PHE A 499 13.69 -1.70 14.60
CA PHE A 499 13.41 -2.93 13.86
C PHE A 499 14.55 -3.25 12.88
N GLU A 500 14.75 -4.54 12.61
CA GLU A 500 15.82 -4.99 11.71
C GLU A 500 15.48 -4.71 10.25
N HIS A 501 14.28 -5.12 9.82
CA HIS A 501 13.78 -4.92 8.46
C HIS A 501 12.57 -3.98 8.46
N CYS A 502 12.47 -3.15 7.43
CA CYS A 502 11.30 -2.32 7.12
C CYS A 502 10.79 -2.71 5.74
N LEU A 503 9.74 -3.54 5.71
CA LEU A 503 9.04 -3.92 4.49
C LEU A 503 8.04 -2.84 4.11
N ILE A 504 8.26 -2.22 2.97
CA ILE A 504 7.40 -1.16 2.46
C ILE A 504 6.46 -1.73 1.38
N HIS A 505 5.17 -1.49 1.54
CA HIS A 505 4.17 -1.73 0.51
C HIS A 505 3.72 -0.42 -0.15
N GLY A 506 3.08 -0.53 -1.32
CA GLY A 506 2.49 0.60 -2.02
C GLY A 506 1.10 0.96 -1.51
N LEU A 507 0.40 1.80 -2.25
CA LEU A 507 -0.99 2.17 -2.00
C LEU A 507 -1.92 1.41 -2.93
N ILE A 508 -3.14 1.12 -2.46
CA ILE A 508 -4.19 0.57 -3.34
C ILE A 508 -4.90 1.72 -4.03
N ARG A 509 -5.05 1.58 -5.36
CA ARG A 509 -5.70 2.55 -6.24
C ARG A 509 -6.87 1.89 -6.98
N ASP A 510 -7.81 2.69 -7.45
CA ASP A 510 -8.88 2.20 -8.32
C ASP A 510 -8.35 1.78 -9.72
N LYS A 511 -9.21 1.22 -10.56
CA LYS A 511 -8.85 0.79 -11.94
C LYS A 511 -8.25 1.91 -12.79
N GLN A 512 -8.60 3.17 -12.51
CA GLN A 512 -8.07 4.37 -13.18
C GLN A 512 -6.76 4.89 -12.56
N GLY A 513 -6.27 4.28 -11.50
CA GLY A 513 -5.05 4.67 -10.79
C GLY A 513 -5.23 5.80 -9.79
N ARG A 514 -6.47 6.18 -9.45
CA ARG A 514 -6.79 7.23 -8.47
C ARG A 514 -6.78 6.64 -7.05
N LYS A 515 -6.38 7.45 -6.06
CA LYS A 515 -6.47 7.09 -4.64
C LYS A 515 -7.94 6.88 -4.25
N PHE A 516 -8.22 5.87 -3.44
CA PHE A 516 -9.56 5.71 -2.85
C PHE A 516 -9.88 6.87 -1.92
N SER A 517 -11.05 7.49 -2.09
CA SER A 517 -11.53 8.55 -1.21
C SER A 517 -13.05 8.53 -1.09
N LYS A 518 -13.54 8.99 0.07
CA LYS A 518 -14.99 9.12 0.30
C LYS A 518 -15.64 10.12 -0.66
N SER A 519 -14.92 11.19 -1.01
CA SER A 519 -15.40 12.22 -1.93
C SER A 519 -15.58 11.74 -3.37
N LEU A 520 -14.79 10.74 -3.81
CA LEU A 520 -14.90 10.12 -5.13
C LEU A 520 -15.91 8.97 -5.16
N GLY A 521 -16.41 8.50 -4.00
CA GLY A 521 -17.32 7.36 -3.92
C GLY A 521 -16.76 6.06 -4.49
N ASN A 522 -15.44 5.96 -4.66
CA ASN A 522 -14.76 4.79 -5.24
C ASN A 522 -14.26 3.79 -4.18
N GLY A 523 -14.63 3.99 -2.90
CA GLY A 523 -14.22 3.13 -1.80
C GLY A 523 -14.81 1.72 -1.94
N ILE A 524 -13.99 0.70 -1.66
CA ILE A 524 -14.38 -0.71 -1.64
C ILE A 524 -14.19 -1.22 -0.22
N ASP A 525 -15.25 -1.84 0.32
CA ASP A 525 -15.17 -2.53 1.60
C ASP A 525 -14.53 -3.92 1.40
N PRO A 526 -13.36 -4.20 2.01
CA PRO A 526 -12.74 -5.52 1.90
C PRO A 526 -13.63 -6.64 2.43
N PHE A 527 -14.54 -6.35 3.35
CA PHE A 527 -15.41 -7.36 3.98
C PHE A 527 -16.58 -7.78 3.08
N ASP A 528 -16.98 -6.94 2.12
CA ASP A 528 -17.88 -7.37 1.05
C ASP A 528 -17.17 -8.38 0.14
N MET A 529 -15.87 -8.22 -0.11
CA MET A 529 -15.08 -9.18 -0.87
C MET A 529 -14.91 -10.51 -0.10
N VAL A 530 -14.67 -10.45 1.21
CA VAL A 530 -14.63 -11.64 2.08
C VAL A 530 -15.97 -12.39 2.03
N LYS A 531 -17.08 -11.67 2.09
CA LYS A 531 -18.44 -12.25 2.05
C LYS A 531 -18.72 -12.95 0.71
N GLN A 532 -18.23 -12.39 -0.38
CA GLN A 532 -18.48 -12.90 -1.73
C GLN A 532 -17.53 -14.04 -2.14
N TYR A 533 -16.24 -13.96 -1.79
CA TYR A 533 -15.18 -14.85 -2.26
C TYR A 533 -14.44 -15.62 -1.15
N GLY A 534 -14.64 -15.25 0.10
CA GLY A 534 -13.92 -15.80 1.24
C GLY A 534 -12.62 -15.02 1.57
N ALA A 535 -12.17 -15.17 2.82
CA ALA A 535 -10.96 -14.52 3.32
C ALA A 535 -9.70 -14.97 2.57
N ASP A 536 -9.56 -16.27 2.28
CA ASP A 536 -8.39 -16.82 1.60
C ASP A 536 -8.20 -16.26 0.19
N ALA A 537 -9.29 -16.05 -0.57
CA ALA A 537 -9.22 -15.49 -1.92
C ALA A 537 -8.74 -14.03 -1.91
N LEU A 538 -9.28 -13.22 -0.98
CA LEU A 538 -8.86 -11.83 -0.82
C LEU A 538 -7.39 -11.75 -0.36
N ARG A 539 -7.00 -12.51 0.66
CA ARG A 539 -5.63 -12.55 1.18
C ARG A 539 -4.61 -12.93 0.12
N TYR A 540 -4.90 -14.01 -0.63
CA TYR A 540 -4.02 -14.46 -1.72
C TYR A 540 -3.84 -13.40 -2.78
N TYR A 541 -4.93 -12.77 -3.24
CA TYR A 541 -4.87 -11.66 -4.18
C TYR A 541 -3.99 -10.53 -3.67
N LEU A 542 -4.25 -10.04 -2.44
CA LEU A 542 -3.53 -8.91 -1.86
C LEU A 542 -2.03 -9.17 -1.71
N VAL A 543 -1.61 -10.41 -1.48
CA VAL A 543 -0.19 -10.76 -1.27
C VAL A 543 0.52 -11.13 -2.56
N SER A 544 -0.19 -11.70 -3.55
CA SER A 544 0.40 -12.23 -4.78
C SER A 544 0.48 -11.26 -5.95
N ASP A 545 -0.25 -10.13 -5.91
CA ASP A 545 -0.46 -9.31 -7.11
C ASP A 545 0.74 -8.45 -7.51
N VAL A 546 1.42 -7.83 -6.55
CA VAL A 546 2.49 -6.86 -6.84
C VAL A 546 3.76 -7.11 -6.02
N ALA A 547 4.89 -6.64 -6.55
CA ALA A 547 6.15 -6.66 -5.85
C ALA A 547 6.19 -5.64 -4.68
N PRO A 548 7.02 -5.85 -3.65
CA PRO A 548 7.17 -4.90 -2.54
C PRO A 548 7.40 -3.46 -3.00
N GLY A 549 6.74 -2.51 -2.34
CA GLY A 549 6.85 -1.07 -2.62
C GLY A 549 6.19 -0.58 -3.91
N THR A 550 5.35 -1.40 -4.53
CA THR A 550 4.62 -1.06 -5.76
C THR A 550 3.15 -0.82 -5.46
N ASP A 551 2.55 0.24 -6.03
CA ASP A 551 1.13 0.49 -5.92
C ASP A 551 0.32 -0.64 -6.59
N MET A 552 -0.79 -1.02 -5.96
CA MET A 552 -1.72 -2.03 -6.46
C MET A 552 -2.94 -1.34 -7.09
N ARG A 553 -3.31 -1.75 -8.30
CA ARG A 553 -4.61 -1.38 -8.88
C ARG A 553 -5.61 -2.46 -8.54
N PHE A 554 -6.63 -2.09 -7.80
CA PHE A 554 -7.68 -3.05 -7.39
C PHE A 554 -8.40 -3.63 -8.61
N ASP A 555 -8.49 -4.96 -8.62
CA ASP A 555 -9.18 -5.72 -9.66
C ASP A 555 -9.89 -6.93 -9.05
N GLU A 556 -11.23 -6.87 -9.04
CA GLU A 556 -12.08 -7.94 -8.50
C GLU A 556 -11.95 -9.26 -9.29
N ASP A 557 -11.66 -9.18 -10.59
CA ASP A 557 -11.47 -10.39 -11.43
C ASP A 557 -10.28 -11.23 -10.94
N LYS A 558 -9.25 -10.59 -10.35
CA LYS A 558 -8.12 -11.29 -9.75
C LYS A 558 -8.49 -12.00 -8.45
N ILE A 559 -9.43 -11.45 -7.65
CA ILE A 559 -9.96 -12.14 -6.47
C ILE A 559 -10.74 -13.38 -6.91
N LYS A 560 -11.54 -13.26 -7.96
CA LYS A 560 -12.25 -14.39 -8.57
C LYS A 560 -11.28 -15.44 -9.12
N ALA A 561 -10.16 -15.03 -9.72
CA ALA A 561 -9.12 -15.94 -10.16
C ALA A 561 -8.48 -16.70 -8.99
N ALA A 562 -8.24 -16.02 -7.87
CA ALA A 562 -7.77 -16.63 -6.62
C ALA A 562 -8.78 -17.65 -6.08
N TRP A 563 -10.07 -17.32 -6.08
CA TRP A 563 -11.13 -18.23 -5.71
C TRP A 563 -11.16 -19.48 -6.62
N ASN A 564 -11.01 -19.32 -7.95
CA ASN A 564 -10.92 -20.43 -8.88
C ASN A 564 -9.70 -21.33 -8.59
N TYR A 565 -8.57 -20.73 -8.19
CA TYR A 565 -7.38 -21.48 -7.79
C TYR A 565 -7.65 -22.30 -6.53
N ILE A 566 -8.29 -21.75 -5.53
CA ILE A 566 -8.70 -22.46 -4.31
C ILE A 566 -9.62 -23.64 -4.69
N ASN A 567 -10.60 -23.42 -5.54
CA ASN A 567 -11.52 -24.48 -6.01
C ASN A 567 -10.79 -25.59 -6.80
N LYS A 568 -9.73 -25.26 -7.55
CA LYS A 568 -8.87 -26.24 -8.23
C LYS A 568 -8.11 -27.11 -7.20
N ILE A 569 -7.50 -26.49 -6.18
CA ILE A 569 -6.81 -27.22 -5.09
C ILE A 569 -7.81 -28.10 -4.32
N TRP A 570 -9.01 -27.59 -4.03
CA TRP A 570 -10.08 -28.35 -3.38
C TRP A 570 -10.43 -29.63 -4.14
N ASN A 571 -10.64 -29.52 -5.45
CA ASN A 571 -10.98 -30.68 -6.27
C ASN A 571 -9.82 -31.67 -6.43
N ALA A 572 -8.59 -31.17 -6.54
CA ALA A 572 -7.39 -32.00 -6.52
C ALA A 572 -7.26 -32.77 -5.21
N SER A 573 -7.49 -32.11 -4.09
CA SER A 573 -7.48 -32.73 -2.75
C SER A 573 -8.54 -33.79 -2.59
N ARG A 574 -9.76 -33.58 -3.12
CA ARG A 574 -10.82 -34.57 -3.12
C ARG A 574 -10.40 -35.85 -3.83
N PHE A 575 -9.77 -35.72 -5.01
CA PHE A 575 -9.26 -36.88 -5.75
C PHE A 575 -8.21 -37.64 -4.93
N VAL A 576 -7.20 -36.94 -4.41
CA VAL A 576 -6.13 -37.56 -3.61
C VAL A 576 -6.70 -38.29 -2.39
N LEU A 577 -7.56 -37.60 -1.60
CA LEU A 577 -8.18 -38.16 -0.39
C LEU A 577 -9.12 -39.33 -0.66
N SER A 578 -9.74 -39.39 -1.85
CA SER A 578 -10.57 -40.54 -2.27
C SER A 578 -9.75 -41.73 -2.75
N SER A 579 -8.50 -41.47 -3.19
CA SER A 579 -7.62 -42.49 -3.76
C SER A 579 -6.79 -43.25 -2.71
N THR A 580 -6.70 -42.74 -1.47
CA THR A 580 -5.86 -43.37 -0.45
C THR A 580 -6.34 -43.11 0.97
N ASN A 581 -6.30 -44.16 1.80
CA ASN A 581 -6.68 -44.14 3.22
C ASN A 581 -5.46 -44.21 4.16
N SER A 582 -4.26 -44.34 3.65
CA SER A 582 -3.04 -44.48 4.46
C SER A 582 -1.83 -43.87 3.78
N LEU A 583 -0.92 -43.35 4.58
CA LEU A 583 0.40 -42.92 4.15
C LEU A 583 1.39 -43.98 4.57
N LYS A 584 2.28 -44.42 3.66
CA LYS A 584 3.46 -45.22 3.96
C LYS A 584 4.72 -44.43 3.64
N GLU A 585 5.83 -44.78 4.22
CA GLU A 585 7.12 -44.23 3.86
C GLU A 585 7.39 -44.52 2.36
N ILE A 586 7.86 -43.52 1.64
CA ILE A 586 8.14 -43.61 0.21
C ILE A 586 9.36 -44.50 0.01
N ASN A 587 9.16 -45.64 -0.64
CA ASN A 587 10.26 -46.49 -1.05
C ASN A 587 10.84 -46.01 -2.38
N LEU A 588 12.07 -45.47 -2.35
CA LEU A 588 12.74 -44.89 -3.51
C LEU A 588 12.95 -45.85 -4.67
N GLU A 589 13.11 -47.15 -4.36
CA GLU A 589 13.30 -48.20 -5.36
C GLU A 589 12.04 -48.49 -6.19
N ASN A 590 10.89 -48.21 -5.61
CA ASN A 590 9.58 -48.47 -6.26
C ASN A 590 8.99 -47.25 -6.94
N LEU A 591 9.70 -46.10 -6.95
CA LEU A 591 9.23 -44.88 -7.60
C LEU A 591 9.23 -45.04 -9.13
N LYS A 592 8.12 -44.71 -9.76
CA LYS A 592 8.01 -44.61 -11.22
C LYS A 592 8.64 -43.30 -11.72
N PRO A 593 8.93 -43.16 -13.01
CA PRO A 593 9.50 -41.91 -13.57
C PRO A 593 8.66 -40.67 -13.24
N GLU A 594 7.33 -40.75 -13.36
CA GLU A 594 6.40 -39.69 -13.04
C GLU A 594 6.37 -39.33 -11.54
N ASP A 595 6.54 -40.30 -10.63
CA ASP A 595 6.67 -40.07 -9.19
C ASP A 595 7.98 -39.36 -8.85
N LYS A 596 9.09 -39.75 -9.46
CA LYS A 596 10.41 -39.08 -9.33
C LYS A 596 10.38 -37.66 -9.89
N TRP A 597 9.71 -37.49 -11.03
CA TRP A 597 9.53 -36.18 -11.67
C TRP A 597 8.79 -35.20 -10.76
N ILE A 598 7.62 -35.58 -10.23
CA ILE A 598 6.82 -34.63 -9.39
C ILE A 598 7.52 -34.33 -8.07
N LEU A 599 8.21 -35.32 -7.48
CA LEU A 599 9.02 -35.09 -6.29
C LEU A 599 10.15 -34.09 -6.56
N THR A 600 10.84 -34.21 -7.71
CA THR A 600 11.89 -33.27 -8.12
C THR A 600 11.34 -31.87 -8.32
N LYS A 601 10.20 -31.71 -9.00
CA LYS A 601 9.51 -30.43 -9.16
C LYS A 601 9.10 -29.82 -7.83
N TYR A 602 8.61 -30.64 -6.90
CA TYR A 602 8.24 -30.23 -5.54
C TYR A 602 9.45 -29.72 -4.77
N GLU A 603 10.56 -30.44 -4.76
CA GLU A 603 11.78 -30.06 -4.07
C GLU A 603 12.35 -28.73 -4.58
N LYS A 604 12.36 -28.51 -5.90
CA LYS A 604 12.75 -27.25 -6.53
C LYS A 604 11.81 -26.09 -6.15
N THR A 605 10.52 -26.39 -5.97
CA THR A 605 9.53 -25.40 -5.54
C THR A 605 9.76 -25.01 -4.09
N ILE A 606 10.04 -25.91 -3.19
CA ILE A 606 10.40 -25.62 -1.79
C ILE A 606 11.59 -24.65 -1.75
N GLU A 607 12.66 -24.94 -2.48
CA GLU A 607 13.87 -24.11 -2.49
C GLU A 607 13.58 -22.69 -3.01
N LYS A 608 12.86 -22.59 -4.14
CA LYS A 608 12.47 -21.31 -4.74
C LYS A 608 11.57 -20.50 -3.79
N THR A 609 10.54 -21.13 -3.24
CA THR A 609 9.59 -20.48 -2.34
C THR A 609 10.27 -19.97 -1.10
N LYS A 610 11.12 -20.79 -0.46
CA LYS A 610 11.90 -20.37 0.70
C LYS A 610 12.76 -19.15 0.39
N LYS A 611 13.48 -19.16 -0.72
CA LYS A 611 14.33 -18.03 -1.15
C LYS A 611 13.54 -16.74 -1.33
N TYR A 612 12.32 -16.81 -1.88
CA TYR A 612 11.45 -15.65 -2.07
C TYR A 612 10.84 -15.18 -0.74
N MET A 613 10.39 -16.10 0.12
CA MET A 613 9.86 -15.78 1.45
C MET A 613 10.91 -15.06 2.32
N ASP A 614 12.15 -15.55 2.34
CA ASP A 614 13.24 -14.94 3.11
C ASP A 614 13.64 -13.53 2.60
N LYS A 615 13.24 -13.17 1.37
CA LYS A 615 13.43 -11.85 0.76
C LYS A 615 12.19 -10.97 0.76
N PHE A 616 11.11 -11.44 1.35
CA PHE A 616 9.79 -10.78 1.32
C PHE A 616 9.20 -10.60 -0.11
N GLU A 617 9.64 -11.41 -1.07
CA GLU A 617 9.15 -11.44 -2.45
C GLU A 617 7.93 -12.38 -2.57
N PHE A 618 6.84 -12.05 -1.87
CA PHE A 618 5.67 -12.94 -1.73
C PHE A 618 4.96 -13.23 -3.05
N ASN A 619 4.90 -12.24 -3.95
CA ASN A 619 4.36 -12.42 -5.30
C ASN A 619 5.10 -13.53 -6.07
N ASN A 620 6.43 -13.56 -5.98
CA ASN A 620 7.25 -14.60 -6.61
C ASN A 620 7.08 -15.95 -5.91
N ALA A 621 6.94 -15.97 -4.57
CA ALA A 621 6.65 -17.18 -3.80
C ALA A 621 5.29 -17.77 -4.22
N CYS A 622 4.23 -16.96 -4.26
CA CYS A 622 2.91 -17.38 -4.70
C CYS A 622 2.91 -17.87 -6.16
N ALA A 623 3.62 -17.20 -7.06
CA ALA A 623 3.75 -17.61 -8.46
C ALA A 623 4.44 -18.98 -8.60
N ALA A 624 5.50 -19.24 -7.81
CA ALA A 624 6.19 -20.53 -7.81
C ALA A 624 5.30 -21.66 -7.30
N ILE A 625 4.53 -21.42 -6.23
CA ILE A 625 3.59 -22.40 -5.67
C ILE A 625 2.42 -22.64 -6.64
N TYR A 626 1.90 -21.58 -7.25
CA TYR A 626 0.83 -21.67 -8.25
C TYR A 626 1.27 -22.51 -9.47
N ASP A 627 2.43 -22.17 -10.05
CA ASP A 627 2.98 -22.91 -11.19
C ASP A 627 3.12 -24.39 -10.89
N PHE A 628 3.71 -24.73 -9.72
CA PHE A 628 3.87 -26.11 -9.31
C PHE A 628 2.53 -26.82 -9.10
N SER A 629 1.65 -26.24 -8.30
CA SER A 629 0.41 -26.90 -7.89
C SER A 629 -0.61 -26.99 -9.01
N TRP A 630 -0.72 -25.95 -9.85
CA TRP A 630 -1.66 -25.96 -10.97
C TRP A 630 -1.09 -26.71 -12.19
N ASN A 631 0.08 -26.24 -12.71
CA ASN A 631 0.57 -26.71 -14.01
C ASN A 631 1.26 -28.08 -13.95
N TYR A 632 1.89 -28.45 -12.79
CA TYR A 632 2.56 -29.75 -12.68
C TYR A 632 1.73 -30.76 -11.90
N PHE A 633 1.28 -30.43 -10.68
CA PHE A 633 0.55 -31.38 -9.85
C PHE A 633 -0.86 -31.66 -10.37
N CYS A 634 -1.69 -30.59 -10.56
CA CYS A 634 -3.09 -30.78 -10.97
C CYS A 634 -3.27 -31.19 -12.42
N ASP A 635 -2.56 -30.57 -13.38
CA ASP A 635 -2.80 -30.75 -14.81
C ASP A 635 -2.09 -31.98 -15.38
N TYR A 636 -0.98 -32.43 -14.73
CA TYR A 636 -0.21 -33.57 -15.22
C TYR A 636 -0.13 -34.71 -14.22
N TYR A 637 0.45 -34.51 -13.02
CA TYR A 637 0.74 -35.63 -12.13
C TYR A 637 -0.52 -36.36 -11.66
N ILE A 638 -1.60 -35.65 -11.30
CA ILE A 638 -2.89 -36.26 -10.94
C ILE A 638 -3.42 -37.09 -12.11
N GLU A 639 -3.31 -36.60 -13.35
CA GLU A 639 -3.80 -37.35 -14.52
C GLU A 639 -2.95 -38.60 -14.80
N MET A 640 -1.62 -38.53 -14.63
CA MET A 640 -0.71 -39.65 -14.71
C MET A 640 -1.00 -40.69 -13.62
N ALA A 641 -1.20 -40.24 -12.39
CA ALA A 641 -1.46 -41.09 -11.22
C ALA A 641 -2.78 -41.86 -11.33
N LYS A 642 -3.76 -41.42 -12.15
CA LYS A 642 -5.02 -42.17 -12.38
C LYS A 642 -4.79 -43.54 -12.95
N TYR A 643 -3.71 -43.77 -13.67
CA TYR A 643 -3.34 -45.07 -14.24
C TYR A 643 -2.60 -45.99 -13.28
N THR A 644 -2.22 -45.47 -12.10
CA THR A 644 -1.42 -46.16 -11.09
C THR A 644 -2.00 -46.06 -9.69
N THR A 645 -3.32 -45.79 -9.58
CA THR A 645 -4.01 -45.58 -8.31
C THR A 645 -4.00 -46.78 -7.36
N GLU A 646 -3.69 -47.99 -7.84
CA GLU A 646 -3.54 -49.17 -6.98
C GLU A 646 -2.15 -49.25 -6.33
N ASP A 647 -1.16 -48.53 -6.83
CA ASP A 647 0.19 -48.57 -6.32
C ASP A 647 0.32 -47.77 -5.04
N ILE A 648 0.77 -48.40 -3.95
CA ILE A 648 0.92 -47.77 -2.64
C ILE A 648 2.00 -46.67 -2.63
N THR A 649 3.03 -46.79 -3.47
CA THR A 649 4.11 -45.83 -3.59
C THR A 649 3.56 -44.53 -4.23
N THR A 650 2.86 -44.64 -5.36
CA THR A 650 2.19 -43.48 -6.01
C THR A 650 1.18 -42.81 -5.06
N LYS A 651 0.38 -43.60 -4.31
CA LYS A 651 -0.53 -43.05 -3.27
C LYS A 651 0.21 -42.26 -2.22
N SER A 652 1.36 -42.74 -1.76
CA SER A 652 2.19 -42.05 -0.74
C SER A 652 2.81 -40.77 -1.31
N VAL A 653 3.23 -40.78 -2.58
CA VAL A 653 3.72 -39.55 -3.25
C VAL A 653 2.58 -38.51 -3.40
N LEU A 654 1.37 -38.91 -3.81
CA LEU A 654 0.20 -38.04 -3.90
C LEU A 654 -0.08 -37.31 -2.57
N ILE A 655 -0.17 -38.04 -1.46
CA ILE A 655 -0.43 -37.49 -0.12
C ILE A 655 0.72 -36.58 0.32
N THR A 656 1.98 -37.00 0.11
CA THR A 656 3.17 -36.24 0.51
C THR A 656 3.22 -34.90 -0.22
N VAL A 657 3.03 -34.91 -1.54
CA VAL A 657 3.06 -33.70 -2.37
C VAL A 657 1.87 -32.79 -2.03
N LEU A 658 0.65 -33.35 -1.87
CA LEU A 658 -0.51 -32.57 -1.46
C LEU A 658 -0.28 -31.89 -0.10
N THR A 659 0.19 -32.65 0.90
CA THR A 659 0.50 -32.09 2.23
C THR A 659 1.53 -30.95 2.12
N GLY A 660 2.55 -31.14 1.27
CA GLY A 660 3.54 -30.11 0.98
C GLY A 660 2.94 -28.85 0.35
N ILE A 661 2.07 -28.98 -0.64
CA ILE A 661 1.35 -27.85 -1.27
C ILE A 661 0.54 -27.08 -0.23
N LEU A 662 -0.22 -27.81 0.63
CA LEU A 662 -1.00 -27.18 1.70
C LEU A 662 -0.12 -26.37 2.65
N LYS A 663 1.03 -26.92 3.06
CA LYS A 663 1.99 -26.24 3.94
C LYS A 663 2.63 -25.01 3.28
N LEU A 664 2.96 -25.08 1.99
CA LEU A 664 3.49 -23.94 1.23
C LEU A 664 2.45 -22.82 1.08
N LEU A 665 1.16 -23.17 0.90
CA LEU A 665 0.06 -22.23 0.74
C LEU A 665 -0.48 -21.67 2.05
N HIS A 666 -0.29 -22.35 3.19
CA HIS A 666 -0.91 -21.98 4.48
C HIS A 666 -0.66 -20.53 4.90
N PRO A 667 0.53 -19.93 4.71
CA PRO A 667 0.75 -18.51 5.02
C PRO A 667 -0.20 -17.56 4.30
N PHE A 668 -0.66 -17.93 3.12
CA PHE A 668 -1.48 -17.10 2.21
C PHE A 668 -2.97 -17.45 2.28
N MET A 669 -3.30 -18.74 2.42
CA MET A 669 -4.65 -19.30 2.40
C MET A 669 -4.90 -20.18 3.63
N PRO A 670 -5.00 -19.61 4.83
CA PRO A 670 -5.02 -20.39 6.07
C PRO A 670 -6.25 -21.27 6.26
N TYR A 671 -7.43 -20.85 5.81
CA TYR A 671 -8.67 -21.55 6.07
C TYR A 671 -8.83 -22.83 5.26
N VAL A 672 -8.67 -22.73 3.93
CA VAL A 672 -8.82 -23.89 3.04
C VAL A 672 -7.73 -24.92 3.27
N THR A 673 -6.51 -24.47 3.56
CA THR A 673 -5.38 -25.37 3.85
C THR A 673 -5.56 -26.11 5.17
N GLU A 674 -6.07 -25.43 6.20
CA GLU A 674 -6.45 -26.09 7.47
C GLU A 674 -7.55 -27.11 7.27
N GLU A 675 -8.63 -26.76 6.53
CA GLU A 675 -9.73 -27.68 6.27
C GLU A 675 -9.27 -28.96 5.60
N ILE A 676 -8.50 -28.85 4.52
CA ILE A 676 -7.99 -30.02 3.80
C ILE A 676 -7.00 -30.79 4.66
N TYR A 677 -6.12 -30.11 5.40
CA TYR A 677 -5.16 -30.75 6.31
C TYR A 677 -5.86 -31.60 7.38
N GLN A 678 -6.98 -31.11 7.93
CA GLN A 678 -7.74 -31.88 8.91
C GLN A 678 -8.34 -33.18 8.34
N MET A 679 -8.52 -33.29 7.03
CA MET A 679 -9.03 -34.47 6.33
C MET A 679 -7.92 -35.45 5.90
N LEU A 680 -6.64 -35.10 6.07
CA LEU A 680 -5.52 -36.01 5.74
C LEU A 680 -5.56 -37.26 6.61
N PRO A 681 -5.26 -38.44 6.04
CA PRO A 681 -5.27 -39.71 6.76
C PRO A 681 -4.20 -39.80 7.86
N VAL A 682 -3.11 -39.08 7.69
CA VAL A 682 -2.02 -38.94 8.66
C VAL A 682 -1.62 -37.48 8.76
N LYS A 683 -1.51 -36.98 9.98
CA LYS A 683 -1.13 -35.61 10.31
C LYS A 683 0.07 -35.63 11.25
N GLU A 684 1.04 -34.73 11.03
CA GLU A 684 2.18 -34.54 11.91
C GLU A 684 1.81 -33.85 13.21
N ASP A 685 0.88 -32.87 13.11
CA ASP A 685 0.45 -32.01 14.19
C ASP A 685 -1.07 -31.85 14.20
N GLU A 686 -1.64 -31.35 15.30
CA GLU A 686 -3.08 -31.12 15.46
C GLU A 686 -3.63 -30.08 14.45
N SER A 687 -2.80 -29.14 14.03
CA SER A 687 -3.13 -28.09 13.05
C SER A 687 -1.95 -27.86 12.11
N ILE A 688 -2.26 -27.52 10.85
CA ILE A 688 -1.25 -27.11 9.87
C ILE A 688 -0.49 -25.86 10.32
N MET A 689 -1.12 -24.99 11.10
CA MET A 689 -0.54 -23.73 11.62
C MET A 689 0.71 -23.96 12.46
N ILE A 690 0.77 -25.06 13.19
CA ILE A 690 1.89 -25.41 14.06
C ILE A 690 2.80 -26.48 13.46
N SER A 691 2.47 -26.97 12.27
CA SER A 691 3.29 -27.94 11.55
C SER A 691 4.54 -27.29 10.95
N LYS A 692 5.57 -28.09 10.71
CA LYS A 692 6.84 -27.62 10.14
C LYS A 692 6.67 -27.23 8.66
N TYR A 693 7.26 -26.08 8.29
CA TYR A 693 7.36 -25.69 6.87
C TYR A 693 8.21 -26.70 6.10
N PRO A 694 7.86 -27.01 4.83
CA PRO A 694 8.61 -27.98 4.05
C PRO A 694 10.08 -27.61 3.91
N LYS A 695 10.96 -28.61 4.06
CA LYS A 695 12.41 -28.44 3.88
C LYS A 695 12.88 -29.25 2.69
N HIS A 696 13.75 -28.66 1.88
CA HIS A 696 14.35 -29.30 0.71
C HIS A 696 15.08 -30.59 1.12
N ASN A 697 14.80 -31.70 0.42
CA ASN A 697 15.38 -33.02 0.63
C ASN A 697 16.02 -33.56 -0.65
N LYS A 698 17.34 -33.52 -0.73
CA LYS A 698 18.10 -33.97 -1.91
C LYS A 698 17.82 -35.43 -2.35
N LYS A 699 17.30 -36.26 -1.43
CA LYS A 699 16.95 -37.68 -1.75
C LYS A 699 15.80 -37.79 -2.76
N TYR A 700 14.99 -36.74 -2.90
CA TYR A 700 13.83 -36.67 -3.83
C TYR A 700 14.14 -35.88 -5.09
N VAL A 701 15.40 -35.65 -5.44
CA VAL A 701 15.81 -34.92 -6.66
C VAL A 701 16.39 -35.94 -7.67
N PHE A 702 15.70 -36.12 -8.78
CA PHE A 702 15.98 -37.08 -9.84
C PHE A 702 16.08 -36.35 -11.21
N PRO A 703 17.24 -35.77 -11.58
CA PRO A 703 17.35 -34.91 -12.74
C PRO A 703 17.11 -35.62 -14.06
N LEU A 704 17.47 -36.92 -14.15
CA LEU A 704 17.30 -37.73 -15.38
C LEU A 704 15.82 -37.96 -15.68
N GLU A 705 15.06 -38.41 -14.69
CA GLU A 705 13.62 -38.62 -14.83
C GLU A 705 12.85 -37.31 -15.00
N GLU A 706 13.35 -36.24 -14.42
CA GLU A 706 12.77 -34.90 -14.68
C GLU A 706 12.89 -34.52 -16.14
N GLU A 707 14.05 -34.71 -16.78
CA GLU A 707 14.27 -34.39 -18.18
C GLU A 707 13.41 -35.26 -19.10
N ILE A 708 13.31 -36.55 -18.80
CA ILE A 708 12.50 -37.48 -19.58
C ILE A 708 11.03 -37.09 -19.55
N VAL A 709 10.43 -36.91 -18.36
CA VAL A 709 9.01 -36.63 -18.24
C VAL A 709 8.67 -35.19 -18.70
N ASP A 710 9.59 -34.23 -18.56
CA ASP A 710 9.40 -32.91 -19.17
C ASP A 710 9.31 -32.97 -20.68
N ASP A 711 10.12 -33.78 -21.35
CA ASP A 711 10.08 -34.01 -22.81
C ASP A 711 8.78 -34.70 -23.24
N GLU A 712 8.33 -35.71 -22.49
CA GLU A 712 7.03 -36.36 -22.71
C GLU A 712 5.85 -35.38 -22.59
N ILE A 713 5.89 -34.48 -21.60
CA ILE A 713 4.87 -33.43 -21.40
C ILE A 713 4.92 -32.43 -22.57
N GLU A 714 6.10 -32.04 -23.05
CA GLU A 714 6.26 -31.17 -24.21
C GLU A 714 5.66 -31.79 -25.44
N PHE A 715 5.92 -33.09 -25.65
CA PHE A 715 5.32 -33.87 -26.73
C PHE A 715 3.78 -33.90 -26.63
N ILE A 716 3.24 -34.20 -25.44
CA ILE A 716 1.79 -34.22 -25.18
C ILE A 716 1.14 -32.88 -25.51
N LYS A 717 1.80 -31.76 -25.13
CA LYS A 717 1.32 -30.40 -25.45
C LYS A 717 1.32 -30.18 -26.97
N SER A 718 2.41 -30.48 -27.64
CA SER A 718 2.53 -30.34 -29.09
C SER A 718 1.48 -31.16 -29.83
N PHE A 719 1.25 -32.41 -29.38
CA PHE A 719 0.22 -33.27 -29.92
C PHE A 719 -1.17 -32.68 -29.76
N ARG A 720 -1.52 -32.24 -28.56
CA ARG A 720 -2.85 -31.62 -28.27
C ARG A 720 -3.06 -30.35 -29.08
N ASN A 721 -2.05 -29.53 -29.29
CA ASN A 721 -2.13 -28.34 -30.13
C ASN A 721 -2.40 -28.68 -31.61
N ILE A 722 -1.59 -29.58 -32.17
CA ILE A 722 -1.77 -30.04 -33.57
C ILE A 722 -3.18 -30.64 -33.73
N LYS A 723 -3.66 -31.46 -32.77
CA LYS A 723 -4.98 -32.05 -32.79
C LYS A 723 -6.07 -30.96 -32.77
N ALA A 724 -5.94 -29.93 -31.96
CA ALA A 724 -6.92 -28.83 -31.85
C ALA A 724 -6.90 -27.94 -33.09
N GLU A 725 -5.73 -27.55 -33.60
CA GLU A 725 -5.57 -26.70 -34.78
C GLU A 725 -6.19 -27.36 -36.05
N ASN A 726 -6.09 -28.68 -36.14
CA ASN A 726 -6.61 -29.42 -37.27
C ASN A 726 -8.00 -30.06 -37.02
N ALA A 727 -8.66 -29.74 -35.92
CA ALA A 727 -9.96 -30.28 -35.51
C ALA A 727 -10.04 -31.82 -35.62
N MET A 728 -8.96 -32.54 -35.23
CA MET A 728 -8.86 -33.99 -35.37
C MET A 728 -9.81 -34.70 -34.38
N THR A 729 -10.52 -35.67 -34.87
CA THR A 729 -11.42 -36.54 -34.08
C THR A 729 -10.65 -37.70 -33.42
N LYS A 730 -11.37 -38.69 -32.90
CA LYS A 730 -10.80 -39.90 -32.26
C LYS A 730 -10.24 -40.91 -33.30
N ASP A 731 -10.53 -40.73 -34.56
CA ASP A 731 -10.19 -41.69 -35.64
C ASP A 731 -8.78 -41.48 -36.19
N LEU A 732 -7.98 -40.60 -35.60
CA LEU A 732 -6.58 -40.42 -35.96
C LEU A 732 -5.76 -41.67 -35.66
N LYS A 733 -4.67 -41.89 -36.39
CA LYS A 733 -3.69 -42.95 -36.14
C LYS A 733 -2.32 -42.33 -35.91
N VAL A 734 -1.49 -42.97 -35.08
CA VAL A 734 -0.18 -42.45 -34.67
C VAL A 734 0.90 -43.48 -34.83
N MET A 735 2.02 -43.07 -35.43
CA MET A 735 3.24 -43.86 -35.55
C MET A 735 4.37 -43.13 -34.84
N PHE A 736 4.97 -43.76 -33.84
CA PHE A 736 6.20 -43.25 -33.24
C PHE A 736 7.41 -43.61 -34.07
N ASP A 737 8.35 -42.67 -34.21
CA ASP A 737 9.56 -42.86 -35.02
C ASP A 737 10.66 -43.60 -34.22
N THR A 738 10.50 -43.76 -32.89
CA THR A 738 11.42 -44.48 -32.01
C THR A 738 10.73 -45.69 -31.33
N ASN A 739 11.52 -46.75 -31.03
CA ASN A 739 11.01 -47.88 -30.29
C ASN A 739 11.11 -47.71 -28.74
N ASP A 740 11.24 -46.48 -28.27
CA ASP A 740 11.30 -46.19 -26.85
C ASP A 740 9.97 -46.47 -26.12
N ASP A 741 10.03 -46.67 -24.83
CA ASP A 741 8.84 -46.91 -24.02
C ASP A 741 7.99 -45.63 -23.91
N ASN A 742 7.07 -45.43 -24.82
CA ASN A 742 6.15 -44.27 -24.86
C ASN A 742 4.85 -44.54 -24.07
N ASN A 743 4.86 -45.49 -23.11
CA ASN A 743 3.65 -45.94 -22.40
C ASN A 743 2.91 -44.79 -21.71
N LEU A 744 3.61 -43.84 -21.11
CA LEU A 744 2.99 -42.67 -20.42
C LEU A 744 2.22 -41.79 -21.46
N ILE A 745 2.86 -41.50 -22.61
CA ILE A 745 2.26 -40.67 -23.65
C ILE A 745 1.03 -41.35 -24.23
N VAL A 746 1.13 -42.65 -24.51
CA VAL A 746 0.01 -43.46 -25.05
C VAL A 746 -1.19 -43.41 -24.14
N LYS A 747 -0.98 -43.60 -22.82
CA LYS A 747 -2.04 -43.51 -21.82
C LYS A 747 -2.63 -42.08 -21.71
N MET A 748 -1.78 -41.03 -21.58
CA MET A 748 -2.19 -39.65 -21.42
C MET A 748 -2.95 -39.09 -22.61
N LEU A 749 -2.67 -39.57 -23.81
CA LEU A 749 -3.35 -39.22 -25.05
C LEU A 749 -4.46 -40.18 -25.46
N LYS A 750 -4.61 -41.33 -24.72
CA LYS A 750 -5.57 -42.41 -24.99
C LYS A 750 -5.42 -42.96 -26.42
N LEU A 751 -4.21 -43.41 -26.74
CA LEU A 751 -3.81 -43.87 -28.09
C LEU A 751 -3.74 -45.38 -28.24
N ASP A 752 -4.13 -46.17 -27.23
CA ASP A 752 -3.97 -47.65 -27.22
C ASP A 752 -4.48 -48.33 -28.51
N ASP A 753 -5.66 -47.93 -29.01
CA ASP A 753 -6.29 -48.44 -30.23
C ASP A 753 -5.88 -47.66 -31.52
N ASN A 754 -5.01 -46.66 -31.36
CA ASN A 754 -4.70 -45.74 -32.45
C ASN A 754 -3.26 -45.90 -32.99
N LEU A 755 -2.47 -46.78 -32.40
CA LEU A 755 -1.07 -47.01 -32.81
C LEU A 755 -0.98 -47.79 -34.11
N VAL A 756 -0.09 -47.37 -35.03
CA VAL A 756 0.24 -48.06 -36.26
C VAL A 756 1.74 -48.23 -36.39
N LYS A 757 2.19 -49.31 -37.05
CA LYS A 757 3.60 -49.65 -37.24
C LYS A 757 4.16 -49.18 -38.59
N GLU A 758 3.27 -48.89 -39.54
CA GLU A 758 3.66 -48.52 -40.90
C GLU A 758 2.93 -47.23 -41.32
N PRO A 759 3.53 -46.43 -42.22
CA PRO A 759 2.88 -45.23 -42.70
C PRO A 759 1.59 -45.53 -43.44
N LEU A 760 0.56 -44.71 -43.20
CA LEU A 760 -0.72 -44.75 -43.91
C LEU A 760 -0.69 -43.80 -45.11
N GLY A 761 -1.33 -44.15 -46.21
CA GLY A 761 -1.38 -43.34 -47.45
C GLY A 761 -2.36 -42.15 -47.38
N ILE A 762 -2.62 -41.61 -46.18
CA ILE A 762 -3.49 -40.46 -45.94
C ILE A 762 -2.69 -39.25 -45.43
N LYS A 763 -3.33 -38.09 -45.30
CA LYS A 763 -2.70 -36.87 -44.83
C LYS A 763 -2.02 -37.08 -43.49
N SER A 764 -0.81 -36.61 -43.34
CA SER A 764 0.00 -36.82 -42.14
C SER A 764 0.52 -35.50 -41.58
N TYR A 765 0.70 -35.51 -40.24
CA TYR A 765 1.18 -34.37 -39.47
C TYR A 765 2.32 -34.83 -38.56
N LYS A 766 3.46 -34.16 -38.60
CA LYS A 766 4.60 -34.46 -37.71
C LYS A 766 4.43 -33.75 -36.39
N VAL A 767 4.64 -34.46 -35.31
CA VAL A 767 4.70 -33.96 -33.95
C VAL A 767 6.03 -34.37 -33.31
N PHE A 768 6.62 -33.47 -32.57
CA PHE A 768 7.93 -33.74 -31.95
C PHE A 768 8.10 -32.90 -30.68
N SER A 769 8.89 -33.41 -29.77
CA SER A 769 9.59 -32.71 -28.70
C SER A 769 11.09 -32.75 -28.96
N SER A 770 11.94 -32.48 -27.97
CA SER A 770 13.40 -32.55 -28.17
C SER A 770 13.92 -33.96 -28.46
N LYS A 771 13.29 -34.99 -27.87
CA LYS A 771 13.75 -36.40 -28.02
C LYS A 771 12.72 -37.28 -28.72
N ILE A 772 11.43 -37.00 -28.62
CA ILE A 772 10.34 -37.85 -29.10
C ILE A 772 9.79 -37.30 -30.42
N LYS A 773 9.60 -38.23 -31.41
CA LYS A 773 9.02 -37.89 -32.71
C LYS A 773 7.93 -38.88 -33.06
N ALA A 774 6.82 -38.37 -33.59
CA ALA A 774 5.74 -39.20 -34.12
C ALA A 774 5.06 -38.56 -35.34
N THR A 775 4.38 -39.38 -36.09
CA THR A 775 3.55 -38.95 -37.23
C THR A 775 2.08 -39.29 -36.92
N ILE A 776 1.21 -38.26 -36.98
CA ILE A 776 -0.23 -38.40 -36.86
C ILE A 776 -0.82 -38.52 -38.26
N PHE A 777 -1.56 -39.58 -38.53
CA PHE A 777 -2.33 -39.80 -39.76
C PHE A 777 -3.78 -39.46 -39.50
N PHE A 778 -4.33 -38.49 -40.21
CA PHE A 778 -5.69 -38.05 -40.07
C PHE A 778 -6.20 -37.45 -41.39
N GLU A 779 -7.32 -37.96 -41.86
CA GLU A 779 -8.02 -37.38 -42.98
C GLU A 779 -9.37 -36.85 -42.50
N LYS A 780 -9.53 -35.53 -42.58
CA LYS A 780 -10.78 -34.90 -42.20
C LYS A 780 -11.86 -35.31 -43.23
N LEU A 781 -12.80 -36.17 -42.87
CA LEU A 781 -13.98 -36.39 -43.67
C LEU A 781 -14.79 -35.07 -43.67
N GLU A 782 -14.86 -34.44 -44.83
CA GLU A 782 -15.67 -33.22 -44.98
C GLU A 782 -17.13 -33.55 -44.70
N THR A 783 -17.72 -32.93 -43.70
CA THR A 783 -19.17 -33.06 -43.42
C THR A 783 -19.96 -32.25 -44.45
N GLU A 784 -21.24 -32.61 -44.67
CA GLU A 784 -22.13 -31.81 -45.53
C GLU A 784 -22.10 -30.33 -45.21
N LYS A 785 -22.03 -29.96 -43.92
CA LYS A 785 -21.86 -28.58 -43.49
C LYS A 785 -20.53 -27.95 -43.88
N ASP A 786 -19.42 -28.70 -43.86
CA ASP A 786 -18.10 -28.21 -44.30
C ASP A 786 -18.10 -27.95 -45.80
N ILE A 787 -18.73 -28.85 -46.57
CA ILE A 787 -18.92 -28.74 -48.04
C ILE A 787 -19.82 -27.54 -48.35
N GLU A 788 -20.91 -27.36 -47.64
CA GLU A 788 -21.78 -26.18 -47.78
C GLU A 788 -21.06 -24.86 -47.44
N ALA A 789 -20.29 -24.83 -46.36
CA ALA A 789 -19.48 -23.67 -45.97
C ALA A 789 -18.37 -23.35 -46.99
N LYS A 790 -17.68 -24.38 -47.50
CA LYS A 790 -16.69 -24.30 -48.59
C LYS A 790 -17.31 -23.74 -49.86
N ASN A 791 -18.47 -24.28 -50.26
CA ASN A 791 -19.21 -23.82 -51.43
C ASN A 791 -19.74 -22.38 -51.28
N ALA A 792 -20.19 -22.01 -50.08
CA ALA A 792 -20.59 -20.63 -49.77
C ALA A 792 -19.41 -19.67 -49.85
N ALA A 793 -18.25 -20.05 -49.31
CA ALA A 793 -17.00 -19.25 -49.37
C ALA A 793 -16.49 -19.09 -50.80
N ILE A 794 -16.56 -20.15 -51.64
CA ILE A 794 -16.24 -20.13 -53.07
C ILE A 794 -17.14 -19.10 -53.77
N LYS A 795 -18.48 -19.17 -53.60
CA LYS A 795 -19.41 -18.20 -54.18
C LYS A 795 -19.14 -16.74 -53.81
N ILE A 796 -18.80 -16.51 -52.56
CA ILE A 796 -18.47 -15.15 -52.09
C ILE A 796 -17.18 -14.65 -52.75
N LEU A 797 -16.15 -15.50 -52.83
CA LEU A 797 -14.90 -15.18 -53.49
C LEU A 797 -15.08 -14.95 -55.00
N GLU A 798 -15.81 -15.79 -55.70
CA GLU A 798 -16.18 -15.64 -57.10
C GLU A 798 -16.86 -14.29 -57.39
N ALA A 799 -17.85 -13.94 -56.57
CA ALA A 799 -18.55 -12.64 -56.64
C ALA A 799 -17.62 -11.46 -56.39
N SER A 800 -16.68 -11.58 -55.47
CA SER A 800 -15.70 -10.55 -55.17
C SER A 800 -14.70 -10.39 -56.30
N ILE A 801 -14.20 -11.47 -56.85
CA ILE A 801 -13.27 -11.48 -58.01
C ILE A 801 -13.94 -10.84 -59.24
N LEU A 802 -15.17 -11.26 -59.57
CA LEU A 802 -15.95 -10.71 -60.69
C LEU A 802 -16.16 -9.19 -60.54
N ARG A 803 -16.49 -8.75 -59.33
CA ARG A 803 -16.66 -7.34 -59.04
C ARG A 803 -15.34 -6.55 -59.27
N ARG A 804 -14.21 -7.08 -58.82
CA ARG A 804 -12.90 -6.39 -58.97
C ARG A 804 -12.42 -6.46 -60.45
N GLU A 805 -12.65 -7.54 -61.17
CA GLU A 805 -12.34 -7.62 -62.58
C GLU A 805 -13.16 -6.61 -63.38
N THR A 806 -14.45 -6.48 -63.08
CA THR A 806 -15.33 -5.48 -63.71
C THR A 806 -14.89 -4.06 -63.37
N LEU A 807 -14.42 -3.78 -62.16
CA LEU A 807 -13.87 -2.48 -61.77
C LEU A 807 -12.57 -2.17 -62.47
N LEU A 808 -11.66 -3.14 -62.62
CA LEU A 808 -10.34 -2.97 -63.24
C LEU A 808 -10.39 -2.96 -64.77
N THR A 809 -11.49 -3.42 -65.42
CA THR A 809 -11.77 -3.28 -66.86
C THR A 809 -12.48 -1.96 -67.20
N ASN A 810 -12.97 -1.21 -66.17
CA ASN A 810 -13.62 0.07 -66.41
C ASN A 810 -12.55 1.18 -66.60
N GLU A 811 -12.36 1.64 -67.85
CA GLU A 811 -11.41 2.68 -68.19
C GLU A 811 -11.59 3.97 -67.38
N ASN A 812 -12.83 4.32 -67.02
CA ASN A 812 -13.11 5.51 -66.21
C ASN A 812 -12.62 5.35 -64.76
N TYR A 813 -12.66 4.14 -64.22
CA TYR A 813 -12.15 3.84 -62.88
C TYR A 813 -10.61 3.85 -62.91
N VAL A 814 -10.00 3.12 -63.84
CA VAL A 814 -8.54 2.95 -63.92
C VAL A 814 -7.83 4.27 -64.18
N ASN A 815 -8.45 5.20 -64.94
CA ASN A 815 -7.84 6.47 -65.33
C ASN A 815 -8.16 7.61 -64.33
N LYS A 816 -9.21 7.54 -63.52
CA LYS A 816 -9.65 8.60 -62.59
C LYS A 816 -9.38 8.30 -61.11
N ALA A 817 -9.23 7.05 -60.74
CA ALA A 817 -8.94 6.68 -59.33
C ALA A 817 -7.44 6.87 -59.02
N PRO A 818 -7.05 7.18 -57.79
CA PRO A 818 -5.62 7.28 -57.43
C PRO A 818 -4.89 5.98 -57.74
N ALA A 819 -3.72 6.07 -58.40
CA ALA A 819 -2.93 4.94 -58.89
C ALA A 819 -2.66 3.89 -57.76
N LYS A 820 -2.50 4.34 -56.51
CA LYS A 820 -2.28 3.48 -55.33
C LYS A 820 -3.51 2.62 -55.00
N ILE A 821 -4.73 3.09 -55.30
CA ILE A 821 -5.95 2.33 -55.06
C ILE A 821 -6.16 1.28 -56.14
N VAL A 822 -5.89 1.62 -57.39
CA VAL A 822 -5.96 0.69 -58.51
C VAL A 822 -4.95 -0.45 -58.37
N GLU A 823 -3.75 -0.15 -57.88
CA GLU A 823 -2.72 -1.18 -57.61
C GLU A 823 -3.10 -2.08 -56.44
N LEU A 824 -3.69 -1.52 -55.37
CA LEU A 824 -4.21 -2.30 -54.25
C LEU A 824 -5.33 -3.26 -54.66
N ASP A 825 -6.23 -2.84 -55.57
CA ASP A 825 -7.29 -3.68 -56.10
C ASP A 825 -6.72 -4.79 -57.02
N ARG A 826 -5.65 -4.58 -57.77
CA ARG A 826 -4.94 -5.60 -58.51
C ARG A 826 -4.30 -6.65 -57.60
N GLN A 827 -3.63 -6.22 -56.54
CA GLN A 827 -3.04 -7.14 -55.55
C GLN A 827 -4.07 -7.99 -54.86
N LYS A 828 -5.17 -7.39 -54.44
CA LYS A 828 -6.31 -8.10 -53.81
C LYS A 828 -6.96 -9.07 -54.79
N LEU A 829 -7.08 -8.76 -56.07
CA LEU A 829 -7.60 -9.66 -57.07
C LEU A 829 -6.75 -10.93 -57.20
N GLU A 830 -5.42 -10.77 -57.27
CA GLU A 830 -4.50 -11.91 -57.33
C GLU A 830 -4.53 -12.77 -56.05
N GLU A 831 -4.60 -12.11 -54.86
CA GLU A 831 -4.77 -12.83 -53.57
C GLU A 831 -6.09 -13.63 -53.52
N GLU A 832 -7.21 -13.02 -53.96
CA GLU A 832 -8.51 -13.69 -53.98
C GLU A 832 -8.55 -14.85 -55.00
N LYS A 833 -7.93 -14.70 -56.15
CA LYS A 833 -7.77 -15.77 -57.15
C LYS A 833 -6.99 -16.96 -56.60
N LYS A 834 -5.85 -16.66 -55.93
CA LYS A 834 -5.05 -17.70 -55.29
C LYS A 834 -5.81 -18.46 -54.23
N LYS A 835 -6.55 -17.72 -53.38
CA LYS A 835 -7.38 -18.29 -52.33
C LYS A 835 -8.54 -19.12 -52.88
N LEU A 836 -9.13 -18.70 -53.99
CA LEU A 836 -10.18 -19.48 -54.69
C LEU A 836 -9.61 -20.80 -55.26
N GLU A 837 -8.40 -20.76 -55.82
CA GLU A 837 -7.71 -21.95 -56.31
C GLU A 837 -7.37 -22.93 -55.17
N GLU A 838 -6.93 -22.42 -54.03
CA GLU A 838 -6.67 -23.21 -52.81
C GLU A 838 -7.94 -23.87 -52.28
N LEU A 839 -9.10 -23.15 -52.27
CA LEU A 839 -10.38 -23.71 -51.85
C LEU A 839 -10.99 -24.72 -52.84
N ARG A 840 -10.63 -24.63 -54.13
CA ARG A 840 -11.10 -25.60 -55.18
C ARG A 840 -10.25 -26.87 -55.23
N ARG A 841 -9.01 -26.82 -54.70
CA ARG A 841 -8.19 -28.00 -54.42
C ARG A 841 -8.72 -28.75 -53.20
#